data_43145a1e5d8a6f9edc885a1f1c848331
#
_entry.id   43145a1e5d8a6f9edc885a1f1c848331
#
_cell.length_a   1.000
_cell.length_b   1.000
_cell.length_c   1.000
_cell.angle_alpha   90.00
_cell.angle_beta   90.00
_cell.angle_gamma   90.00
#
_symmetry.space_group_name_H-M   'P 1'
#
loop_
_entity.id
_entity.type
_entity.pdbx_description
1 polymer ?
#
loop_
_entity_poly.entity_id
_entity_poly.type
_entity_poly.pdbx_seq_one_letter_code
_entity_poly.pdbx_strand_id
1 'polypeptide(L)'
;MTACRDTFIALLRAGKHLVPVLACVFLPVLANAQVWRIDLADPAIDTDDMAALDVALLKTLHLGDTFDIQVDSSDSYNIRLDGTEDMSNGDRTWYGSITSTGLDYALVITVGNKTAHLILTSPSGIFQLYGTSNDGIFYKGRFARLKHVRDEVASPDTLLPPSETGSGEPGTSSRSFTISQNVSEATAPAGSALTFDLTFRNNSLSALTGKYVDIFFVLENTEIDELPAGCEILQSTADTPVLSCELGNFTSGQAKTLSFTVVTSMASHPLVYSTALVDDVRSDVIVEIYRDVVTDTDGDGTSDFNESLLGSDPAIPGSDQTAYIDVLVAYTPEISAIYLGEVETRINQIFNVANKIFADSRTGIVLRPVGVHEVAYAPAEELFADLNSVTFQEDDSFKDLTRLRQLYGGDLVVLFRSGEKNGLCGLANLGGKGTQADLSADYHKDFAFSVINIDCMDDSVLAHEAGHNLGLVHSRREDEYGGTLPYSAGFGVDTRFVSVMAYPDDFDVVNRLYRFSDPNRACGPFVCGADKEDLQNGADAVSSLKLTKHQVEQYYPSQEERIATSKAFSMKSGQVPAKIGVGAYSPDGAGFKKVFSVEETINLRMKISPLPDQIGRSYIPHMVILSGKQKLFQVTESGQVAAWDGALSTLVASGPPRILAQRALVDVIKDIDLQSAGLTDKKLNVFVAYRMLDTGELVYGVSPFSFSVTTP
;
A
#
# COMPACT_ATOMS: atom_id res chain seq x y z
N MET A 1 -12.34 50.71 9.56
CA MET A 1 -12.11 51.43 8.29
C MET A 1 -12.56 52.89 8.32
N THR A 2 -13.54 53.29 9.07
CA THR A 2 -14.06 54.68 9.11
C THR A 2 -13.14 55.66 9.84
N ALA A 3 -12.43 55.25 10.89
CA ALA A 3 -11.54 56.11 11.67
C ALA A 3 -10.25 56.53 10.95
N CYS A 4 -9.75 55.76 9.98
CA CYS A 4 -8.53 56.09 9.20
C CYS A 4 -8.83 57.07 8.06
N ARG A 5 -10.04 57.13 7.57
CA ARG A 5 -10.45 58.00 6.46
C ARG A 5 -10.56 59.46 6.89
N ASP A 6 -11.01 59.72 8.12
CA ASP A 6 -11.21 61.07 8.63
C ASP A 6 -9.90 61.76 9.05
N THR A 7 -8.90 60.98 9.46
CA THR A 7 -7.56 61.51 9.77
C THR A 7 -6.75 61.89 8.53
N PHE A 8 -6.97 61.24 7.39
CA PHE A 8 -6.28 61.53 6.13
C PHE A 8 -6.79 62.81 5.46
N ILE A 9 -8.09 63.13 5.61
CA ILE A 9 -8.70 64.34 5.08
C ILE A 9 -8.31 65.58 5.90
N ALA A 10 -8.05 65.45 7.19
CA ALA A 10 -7.58 66.55 8.06
C ALA A 10 -6.14 66.99 7.78
N LEU A 11 -5.27 66.08 7.38
CA LEU A 11 -3.84 66.33 7.10
C LEU A 11 -3.60 67.01 5.74
N LEU A 12 -4.47 66.82 4.77
CA LEU A 12 -4.36 67.46 3.44
C LEU A 12 -4.76 68.95 3.45
N ARG A 13 -5.36 69.48 4.53
CA ARG A 13 -5.75 70.88 4.64
C ARG A 13 -4.71 71.78 5.35
N ALA A 14 -3.61 71.23 5.90
CA ALA A 14 -2.70 71.99 6.75
C ALA A 14 -1.33 72.36 6.10
N GLY A 15 -1.09 72.18 4.82
CA GLY A 15 -0.04 72.78 4.01
C GLY A 15 1.34 72.90 4.66
N LYS A 16 1.87 71.90 5.34
CA LYS A 16 3.24 71.89 5.85
C LYS A 16 3.98 70.63 5.47
N HIS A 17 5.02 70.79 4.69
CA HIS A 17 6.01 69.73 4.36
C HIS A 17 6.75 69.28 5.61
N LEU A 18 6.49 68.08 6.05
CA LEU A 18 7.42 67.24 6.84
C LEU A 18 7.05 65.79 6.57
N VAL A 19 7.96 65.07 5.92
CA VAL A 19 7.89 63.63 5.68
C VAL A 19 8.33 62.91 6.93
N PRO A 20 7.46 62.19 7.62
CA PRO A 20 7.90 60.99 8.32
C PRO A 20 7.41 59.76 7.53
N VAL A 21 8.36 58.96 7.05
CA VAL A 21 8.11 57.63 6.58
C VAL A 21 7.61 56.81 7.74
N LEU A 22 6.27 56.77 7.91
CA LEU A 22 5.65 55.72 8.71
C LEU A 22 5.38 54.56 7.76
N ALA A 23 6.29 53.59 7.75
CA ALA A 23 6.04 52.27 7.19
C ALA A 23 4.90 51.64 8.00
N CYS A 24 3.66 51.79 7.53
CA CYS A 24 2.58 50.87 7.93
C CYS A 24 2.95 49.52 7.36
N VAL A 25 3.56 48.68 8.18
CA VAL A 25 3.61 47.26 7.94
C VAL A 25 2.16 46.78 7.95
N PHE A 26 1.58 46.64 6.77
CA PHE A 26 0.39 45.81 6.59
C PHE A 26 0.79 44.37 6.86
N LEU A 27 0.69 43.97 8.10
CA LEU A 27 0.44 42.59 8.39
C LEU A 27 -0.96 42.31 7.85
N PRO A 28 -1.13 41.39 6.90
CA PRO A 28 -2.48 40.91 6.60
C PRO A 28 -2.92 40.17 7.88
N VAL A 29 -3.83 40.78 8.62
CA VAL A 29 -4.71 40.03 9.49
C VAL A 29 -5.55 39.24 8.49
N LEU A 30 -5.09 38.06 8.12
CA LEU A 30 -5.92 37.03 7.53
C LEU A 30 -7.01 36.79 8.56
N ALA A 31 -8.19 37.39 8.33
CA ALA A 31 -9.39 36.94 9.00
C ALA A 31 -9.44 35.43 8.73
N ASN A 32 -9.54 34.61 9.77
CA ASN A 32 -9.66 33.16 9.67
C ASN A 32 -10.62 32.86 8.52
N ALA A 33 -10.07 32.25 7.45
CA ALA A 33 -10.86 31.95 6.26
C ALA A 33 -11.63 30.67 6.58
N GLN A 34 -12.94 30.76 6.67
CA GLN A 34 -13.80 29.61 6.91
C GLN A 34 -13.95 28.83 5.59
N VAL A 35 -13.21 27.74 5.46
CA VAL A 35 -13.23 26.85 4.28
C VAL A 35 -14.51 26.03 4.22
N TRP A 36 -15.12 25.83 5.37
CA TRP A 36 -16.27 24.97 5.57
C TRP A 36 -17.42 25.74 6.22
N ARG A 37 -18.62 25.59 5.70
CA ARG A 37 -19.83 26.17 6.29
C ARG A 37 -20.95 25.14 6.29
N ILE A 38 -21.46 24.81 7.46
CA ILE A 38 -22.71 24.08 7.59
C ILE A 38 -23.84 25.09 7.36
N ASP A 39 -24.58 24.95 6.25
CA ASP A 39 -25.81 25.70 6.05
C ASP A 39 -26.93 24.98 6.83
N LEU A 40 -27.20 25.43 8.02
CA LEU A 40 -28.34 25.00 8.85
C LEU A 40 -29.65 25.60 8.28
N ALA A 41 -30.07 25.22 7.10
CA ALA A 41 -31.27 25.71 6.49
C ALA A 41 -32.19 24.59 6.01
N ASP A 42 -32.73 23.81 6.92
CA ASP A 42 -34.12 23.35 6.92
C ASP A 42 -34.41 22.52 8.19
N PRO A 43 -35.31 22.96 9.08
CA PRO A 43 -35.65 22.20 10.31
C PRO A 43 -36.53 20.98 10.06
N ALA A 44 -36.77 20.60 8.81
CA ALA A 44 -37.63 19.47 8.43
C ALA A 44 -36.87 18.21 7.96
N ILE A 45 -35.55 18.24 7.88
CA ILE A 45 -34.74 17.06 7.46
C ILE A 45 -34.00 16.54 8.68
N ASP A 46 -34.52 15.44 9.22
CA ASP A 46 -33.92 14.66 10.30
C ASP A 46 -32.60 14.07 9.82
N THR A 47 -31.50 14.40 10.54
CA THR A 47 -30.23 13.67 10.73
C THR A 47 -29.07 13.77 9.74
N ASP A 48 -29.12 14.44 8.60
CA ASP A 48 -27.95 14.60 7.72
C ASP A 48 -27.71 16.09 7.41
N ASP A 49 -26.82 16.73 8.15
CA ASP A 49 -26.44 18.12 7.91
C ASP A 49 -25.77 18.24 6.54
N MET A 50 -26.35 19.05 5.67
CA MET A 50 -25.76 19.38 4.37
C MET A 50 -24.63 20.39 4.58
N ALA A 51 -23.50 20.12 3.99
CA ALA A 51 -22.34 20.96 4.09
C ALA A 51 -21.80 21.37 2.72
N ALA A 52 -21.03 22.45 2.68
CA ALA A 52 -20.43 22.96 1.47
C ALA A 52 -18.91 23.15 1.65
N LEU A 53 -18.14 22.63 0.72
CA LEU A 53 -16.69 22.81 0.63
C LEU A 53 -16.37 23.87 -0.44
N ASP A 54 -15.69 24.96 -0.05
CA ASP A 54 -15.21 26.00 -0.97
C ASP A 54 -13.79 25.68 -1.47
N VAL A 55 -13.71 25.05 -2.63
CA VAL A 55 -12.45 24.68 -3.27
C VAL A 55 -11.70 25.88 -3.83
N ALA A 56 -12.40 26.99 -4.18
CA ALA A 56 -11.71 28.18 -4.62
C ALA A 56 -10.88 28.79 -3.49
N LEU A 57 -11.41 28.75 -2.26
CA LEU A 57 -10.68 29.19 -1.07
C LEU A 57 -9.50 28.26 -0.77
N LEU A 58 -9.70 26.92 -0.81
CA LEU A 58 -8.62 25.95 -0.61
C LEU A 58 -7.44 26.19 -1.56
N LYS A 59 -7.71 26.51 -2.82
CA LYS A 59 -6.68 26.80 -3.83
C LYS A 59 -5.87 28.07 -3.55
N THR A 60 -6.31 28.96 -2.67
CA THR A 60 -5.58 30.17 -2.29
C THR A 60 -4.66 29.96 -1.10
N LEU A 61 -4.78 28.85 -0.39
CA LEU A 61 -3.98 28.54 0.80
C LEU A 61 -2.56 28.08 0.43
N HIS A 62 -1.61 28.48 1.26
CA HIS A 62 -0.21 28.09 1.17
C HIS A 62 0.17 27.16 2.34
N LEU A 63 1.24 26.40 2.21
CA LEU A 63 1.78 25.58 3.29
C LEU A 63 2.00 26.39 4.57
N GLY A 64 1.47 25.89 5.69
CA GLY A 64 1.52 26.54 6.98
C GLY A 64 0.39 27.52 7.27
N ASP A 65 -0.43 27.88 6.26
CA ASP A 65 -1.64 28.69 6.50
C ASP A 65 -2.63 27.90 7.38
N THR A 66 -3.43 28.65 8.15
CA THR A 66 -4.46 28.05 8.99
C THR A 66 -5.86 28.49 8.53
N PHE A 67 -6.81 27.58 8.70
CA PHE A 67 -8.22 27.83 8.41
C PHE A 67 -9.11 27.06 9.38
N ASP A 68 -10.36 27.49 9.52
CA ASP A 68 -11.28 26.85 10.43
C ASP A 68 -12.24 25.92 9.70
N ILE A 69 -12.46 24.73 10.27
CA ILE A 69 -13.53 23.81 9.89
C ILE A 69 -14.55 23.78 11.02
N GLN A 70 -15.77 24.19 10.73
CA GLN A 70 -16.89 24.11 11.66
C GLN A 70 -17.60 22.77 11.44
N VAL A 71 -17.61 21.90 12.44
CA VAL A 71 -18.19 20.55 12.36
C VAL A 71 -19.63 20.47 12.86
N ASP A 72 -20.01 21.40 13.76
CA ASP A 72 -21.41 21.61 14.18
C ASP A 72 -21.60 23.05 14.69
N SER A 73 -22.76 23.35 15.29
CA SER A 73 -23.06 24.70 15.81
C SER A 73 -22.18 25.14 16.97
N SER A 74 -21.51 24.22 17.66
CA SER A 74 -20.70 24.44 18.86
C SER A 74 -19.23 24.18 18.66
N ASP A 75 -18.86 23.25 17.77
CA ASP A 75 -17.50 22.76 17.59
C ASP A 75 -16.89 23.23 16.26
N SER A 76 -15.70 23.83 16.39
CA SER A 76 -14.88 24.20 15.25
C SER A 76 -13.42 23.89 15.54
N TYR A 77 -12.68 23.48 14.50
CA TYR A 77 -11.28 23.13 14.60
C TYR A 77 -10.44 24.03 13.71
N ASN A 78 -9.36 24.57 14.27
CA ASN A 78 -8.37 25.30 13.51
C ASN A 78 -7.37 24.30 12.91
N ILE A 79 -7.31 24.29 11.60
CA ILE A 79 -6.50 23.38 10.81
C ILE A 79 -5.30 24.12 10.23
N ARG A 80 -4.11 23.56 10.36
CA ARG A 80 -2.92 23.99 9.62
C ARG A 80 -2.80 23.16 8.35
N LEU A 81 -2.57 23.81 7.22
CA LEU A 81 -2.28 23.14 5.95
C LEU A 81 -0.85 22.60 5.96
N ASP A 82 -0.68 21.28 5.90
CA ASP A 82 0.59 20.57 5.97
C ASP A 82 1.14 20.19 4.60
N GLY A 83 0.28 20.03 3.59
CA GLY A 83 0.70 19.60 2.25
C GLY A 83 -0.41 19.63 1.22
N THR A 84 -0.02 19.53 -0.04
CA THR A 84 -0.92 19.30 -1.18
C THR A 84 -0.28 18.33 -2.16
N GLU A 85 -1.11 17.55 -2.86
CA GLU A 85 -0.66 16.60 -3.88
C GLU A 85 -1.60 16.62 -5.09
N ASP A 86 -1.02 16.61 -6.28
CA ASP A 86 -1.77 16.50 -7.54
C ASP A 86 -1.68 15.06 -8.06
N MET A 87 -2.83 14.42 -8.24
CA MET A 87 -2.94 13.04 -8.72
C MET A 87 -2.83 12.96 -10.25
N SER A 88 -2.48 11.77 -10.75
CA SER A 88 -2.30 11.53 -12.19
C SER A 88 -3.59 11.70 -13.00
N ASN A 89 -4.76 11.46 -12.42
CA ASN A 89 -6.08 11.66 -13.03
C ASN A 89 -6.56 13.12 -13.01
N GLY A 90 -5.82 14.04 -12.38
CA GLY A 90 -6.16 15.46 -12.26
C GLY A 90 -6.81 15.84 -10.95
N ASP A 91 -7.07 14.91 -10.05
CA ASP A 91 -7.53 15.19 -8.70
C ASP A 91 -6.45 15.93 -7.91
N ARG A 92 -6.89 16.71 -6.91
CA ARG A 92 -5.98 17.37 -5.98
C ARG A 92 -6.36 17.06 -4.55
N THR A 93 -5.33 16.78 -3.74
CA THR A 93 -5.49 16.48 -2.32
C THR A 93 -4.81 17.56 -1.47
N TRP A 94 -5.45 17.91 -0.35
CA TRP A 94 -4.92 18.77 0.70
C TRP A 94 -4.82 17.96 1.99
N TYR A 95 -3.70 18.08 2.66
CA TYR A 95 -3.42 17.48 3.95
C TYR A 95 -3.32 18.55 5.02
N GLY A 96 -3.92 18.31 6.18
CA GLY A 96 -3.84 19.23 7.30
C GLY A 96 -3.86 18.53 8.65
N SER A 97 -3.63 19.31 9.71
CA SER A 97 -3.68 18.84 11.10
C SER A 97 -4.32 19.85 12.01
N ILE A 98 -4.99 19.38 13.09
CA ILE A 98 -5.56 20.23 14.12
C ILE A 98 -4.44 20.81 14.98
N THR A 99 -4.39 22.15 15.14
CA THR A 99 -3.27 22.85 15.77
C THR A 99 -3.28 22.83 17.29
N SER A 100 -4.39 22.45 17.95
CA SER A 100 -4.63 22.80 19.37
C SER A 100 -4.68 21.62 20.34
N THR A 101 -4.51 20.38 19.89
CA THR A 101 -4.87 19.20 20.71
C THR A 101 -3.70 18.41 21.30
N GLY A 102 -2.47 18.61 20.84
CA GLY A 102 -1.31 17.80 21.23
C GLY A 102 -1.37 16.34 20.78
N LEU A 103 -2.49 15.92 20.17
CA LEU A 103 -2.66 14.68 19.42
C LEU A 103 -2.73 15.08 17.94
N ASP A 104 -2.12 14.30 17.07
CA ASP A 104 -2.07 14.59 15.63
C ASP A 104 -3.35 14.07 14.96
N TYR A 105 -4.38 14.87 15.03
CA TYR A 105 -5.59 14.65 14.28
C TYR A 105 -5.43 15.14 12.84
N ALA A 106 -5.82 14.32 11.89
CA ALA A 106 -5.58 14.53 10.47
C ALA A 106 -6.82 15.05 9.74
N LEU A 107 -6.57 15.92 8.76
CA LEU A 107 -7.50 16.27 7.71
C LEU A 107 -6.95 15.79 6.37
N VAL A 108 -7.79 15.14 5.56
CA VAL A 108 -7.48 14.83 4.15
C VAL A 108 -8.68 15.21 3.30
N ILE A 109 -8.45 16.03 2.27
CA ILE A 109 -9.46 16.45 1.32
C ILE A 109 -8.99 16.10 -0.09
N THR A 110 -9.73 15.25 -0.82
CA THR A 110 -9.46 14.97 -2.24
C THR A 110 -10.60 15.49 -3.10
N VAL A 111 -10.26 16.24 -4.14
CA VAL A 111 -11.23 16.91 -5.03
C VAL A 111 -10.95 16.48 -6.47
N GLY A 112 -11.97 15.91 -7.10
CA GLY A 112 -12.05 15.63 -8.53
C GLY A 112 -12.86 16.68 -9.29
N ASN A 113 -13.35 16.33 -10.48
CA ASN A 113 -14.13 17.28 -11.30
C ASN A 113 -15.57 17.46 -10.81
N LYS A 114 -16.21 16.39 -10.33
CA LYS A 114 -17.63 16.39 -9.91
C LYS A 114 -17.79 16.04 -8.44
N THR A 115 -16.83 15.32 -7.86
CA THR A 115 -16.91 14.81 -6.51
C THR A 115 -15.77 15.33 -5.64
N ALA A 116 -16.03 15.50 -4.35
CA ALA A 116 -15.02 15.80 -3.34
C ALA A 116 -15.27 14.94 -2.10
N HIS A 117 -14.19 14.47 -1.52
CA HIS A 117 -14.17 13.67 -0.32
C HIS A 117 -13.33 14.38 0.75
N LEU A 118 -13.81 14.37 1.98
CA LEU A 118 -13.08 14.91 3.13
C LEU A 118 -13.22 13.95 4.29
N ILE A 119 -12.13 13.72 5.00
CA ILE A 119 -12.14 13.12 6.31
C ILE A 119 -11.37 14.00 7.30
N LEU A 120 -11.94 14.18 8.49
CA LEU A 120 -11.35 14.88 9.61
C LEU A 120 -11.44 14.00 10.85
N THR A 121 -10.30 13.60 11.40
CA THR A 121 -10.25 13.02 12.75
C THR A 121 -10.16 14.14 13.78
N SER A 122 -10.83 14.00 14.92
CA SER A 122 -10.88 15.03 15.96
C SER A 122 -11.13 14.42 17.34
N PRO A 123 -10.96 15.19 18.43
CA PRO A 123 -11.33 14.72 19.78
C PRO A 123 -12.79 14.33 19.93
N SER A 124 -13.68 14.94 19.15
CA SER A 124 -15.13 14.70 19.23
C SER A 124 -15.63 13.62 18.25
N GLY A 125 -14.77 13.06 17.42
CA GLY A 125 -15.13 12.00 16.49
C GLY A 125 -14.43 12.13 15.13
N ILE A 126 -14.76 11.20 14.25
CA ILE A 126 -14.37 11.25 12.84
C ILE A 126 -15.53 11.87 12.05
N PHE A 127 -15.22 12.81 11.17
CA PHE A 127 -16.18 13.47 10.31
C PHE A 127 -15.84 13.23 8.86
N GLN A 128 -16.83 12.87 8.06
CA GLN A 128 -16.65 12.61 6.64
C GLN A 128 -17.62 13.43 5.80
N LEU A 129 -17.14 13.93 4.67
CA LEU A 129 -17.96 14.53 3.62
C LEU A 129 -17.79 13.75 2.31
N TYR A 130 -18.92 13.47 1.70
CA TYR A 130 -19.01 13.20 0.27
C TYR A 130 -19.82 14.32 -0.37
N GLY A 131 -19.16 15.14 -1.17
CA GLY A 131 -19.77 16.29 -1.83
C GLY A 131 -19.77 16.17 -3.35
N THR A 132 -20.79 16.72 -4.01
CA THR A 132 -20.86 16.81 -5.46
C THR A 132 -20.95 18.26 -5.92
N SER A 133 -20.45 18.57 -7.11
CA SER A 133 -20.46 19.89 -7.70
C SER A 133 -20.86 19.87 -9.17
N ASN A 134 -21.53 20.94 -9.62
CA ASN A 134 -21.82 21.17 -11.03
C ASN A 134 -20.86 22.19 -11.68
N ASP A 135 -20.14 22.98 -10.87
CA ASP A 135 -19.27 24.08 -11.31
C ASP A 135 -17.78 23.85 -10.95
N GLY A 136 -17.47 22.81 -10.19
CA GLY A 136 -16.10 22.49 -9.72
C GLY A 136 -15.55 23.50 -8.70
N ILE A 137 -16.41 24.34 -8.10
CA ILE A 137 -16.03 25.37 -7.13
C ILE A 137 -16.62 25.06 -5.76
N PHE A 138 -17.93 24.84 -5.71
CA PHE A 138 -18.65 24.52 -4.48
C PHE A 138 -19.14 23.09 -4.52
N TYR A 139 -18.65 22.25 -3.62
CA TYR A 139 -19.07 20.87 -3.47
C TYR A 139 -20.04 20.78 -2.30
N LYS A 140 -21.26 20.36 -2.57
CA LYS A 140 -22.32 20.20 -1.57
C LYS A 140 -22.61 18.73 -1.38
N GLY A 141 -22.70 18.31 -0.15
CA GLY A 141 -22.95 16.91 0.11
C GLY A 141 -23.30 16.61 1.56
N ARG A 142 -23.45 15.33 1.80
CA ARG A 142 -23.75 14.79 3.11
C ARG A 142 -22.50 14.85 3.99
N PHE A 143 -22.66 15.41 5.19
CA PHE A 143 -21.68 15.41 6.24
C PHE A 143 -22.14 14.45 7.33
N ALA A 144 -21.32 13.50 7.65
CA ALA A 144 -21.63 12.51 8.67
C ALA A 144 -20.57 12.52 9.76
N ARG A 145 -21.02 12.50 11.01
CA ARG A 145 -20.20 12.15 12.17
C ARG A 145 -20.31 10.65 12.38
N LEU A 146 -19.18 9.97 12.48
CA LEU A 146 -19.15 8.57 12.86
C LEU A 146 -19.69 8.41 14.28
N LYS A 147 -20.83 7.77 14.38
CA LYS A 147 -21.26 7.12 15.62
C LYS A 147 -20.71 5.71 15.54
N HIS A 148 -20.16 5.19 16.66
CA HIS A 148 -19.63 3.85 16.78
C HIS A 148 -20.14 2.88 15.70
N VAL A 149 -19.28 2.54 14.76
CA VAL A 149 -19.46 1.34 13.96
C VAL A 149 -18.87 0.23 14.80
N ARG A 150 -19.69 -0.68 15.28
CA ARG A 150 -19.19 -1.94 15.81
C ARG A 150 -18.61 -2.68 14.63
N ASP A 151 -17.29 -2.80 14.58
CA ASP A 151 -16.65 -3.85 13.83
C ASP A 151 -16.98 -5.15 14.59
N GLU A 152 -18.02 -5.86 14.18
CA GLU A 152 -18.23 -7.19 14.72
C GLU A 152 -17.17 -8.10 14.13
N VAL A 153 -16.25 -8.50 14.99
CA VAL A 153 -15.16 -9.40 14.69
C VAL A 153 -15.72 -10.77 14.31
N ALA A 154 -15.68 -11.06 13.03
CA ALA A 154 -15.46 -12.44 12.63
C ALA A 154 -13.93 -12.60 12.58
N SER A 155 -13.32 -13.05 13.65
CA SER A 155 -11.96 -13.53 13.64
C SER A 155 -11.89 -14.74 12.70
N PRO A 156 -11.27 -14.58 11.54
CA PRO A 156 -10.59 -15.68 10.91
C PRO A 156 -9.17 -15.30 10.60
N ASP A 157 -8.37 -15.14 11.65
CA ASP A 157 -6.93 -14.97 11.53
C ASP A 157 -6.22 -16.24 11.07
N THR A 158 -6.92 -17.15 10.38
CA THR A 158 -6.32 -18.39 9.90
C THR A 158 -6.90 -18.79 8.56
N LEU A 159 -6.44 -18.14 7.50
CA LEU A 159 -6.34 -18.82 6.22
C LEU A 159 -4.96 -19.45 6.09
N LEU A 160 -4.65 -20.37 6.96
CA LEU A 160 -3.90 -21.56 6.54
C LEU A 160 -4.82 -22.34 5.61
N PRO A 161 -4.32 -22.98 4.53
CA PRO A 161 -5.12 -23.93 3.77
C PRO A 161 -5.82 -24.85 4.77
N PRO A 162 -7.08 -25.21 4.56
CA PRO A 162 -7.85 -25.91 5.57
C PRO A 162 -7.10 -27.16 6.00
N SER A 163 -6.39 -27.07 7.12
CA SER A 163 -6.12 -28.24 7.91
C SER A 163 -7.50 -28.64 8.38
N GLU A 164 -8.04 -29.69 7.83
CA GLU A 164 -9.15 -30.38 8.45
C GLU A 164 -8.72 -30.73 9.88
N THR A 165 -8.85 -29.76 10.78
CA THR A 165 -8.83 -30.03 12.21
C THR A 165 -10.17 -30.69 12.49
N GLY A 166 -10.23 -31.97 12.15
CA GLY A 166 -11.18 -32.86 12.77
C GLY A 166 -10.91 -32.79 14.27
N SER A 167 -11.68 -31.96 14.96
CA SER A 167 -11.85 -32.05 16.41
C SER A 167 -12.60 -33.35 16.70
N GLY A 168 -11.91 -34.47 16.48
CA GLY A 168 -12.28 -35.76 17.03
C GLY A 168 -11.80 -35.77 18.45
N GLU A 169 -12.73 -35.72 19.41
CA GLU A 169 -12.46 -36.20 20.77
C GLU A 169 -11.66 -37.49 20.69
N PRO A 170 -10.66 -37.73 21.61
CA PRO A 170 -9.93 -38.98 21.65
C PRO A 170 -10.87 -40.12 22.09
N GLY A 171 -11.60 -40.61 21.11
CA GLY A 171 -12.21 -41.91 21.28
C GLY A 171 -11.12 -42.92 21.40
N THR A 172 -10.97 -43.59 22.55
CA THR A 172 -10.09 -44.72 22.83
C THR A 172 -10.49 -45.92 21.99
N SER A 173 -10.31 -45.85 20.69
CA SER A 173 -10.18 -47.04 19.85
C SER A 173 -8.71 -47.36 19.74
N SER A 174 -8.25 -48.49 20.28
CA SER A 174 -6.90 -49.00 20.10
C SER A 174 -6.67 -49.23 18.60
N ARG A 175 -6.07 -48.21 17.90
CA ARG A 175 -5.69 -48.38 16.50
C ARG A 175 -4.74 -49.56 16.40
N SER A 176 -5.01 -50.50 15.51
CA SER A 176 -4.20 -51.70 15.29
C SER A 176 -2.80 -51.35 14.73
N PHE A 177 -2.61 -50.13 14.22
CA PHE A 177 -1.37 -49.61 13.70
C PHE A 177 -1.19 -48.15 14.14
N THR A 178 0.04 -47.75 14.43
CA THR A 178 0.33 -46.34 14.79
C THR A 178 1.57 -45.87 14.03
N ILE A 179 1.55 -44.56 13.68
CA ILE A 179 2.67 -43.82 13.14
C ILE A 179 2.96 -42.71 14.13
N SER A 180 4.25 -42.49 14.42
CA SER A 180 4.71 -41.29 15.09
C SER A 180 5.87 -40.69 14.30
N GLN A 181 5.89 -39.37 14.15
CA GLN A 181 6.97 -38.63 13.54
C GLN A 181 7.62 -37.77 14.60
N ASN A 182 8.96 -37.75 14.58
CA ASN A 182 9.77 -36.77 15.29
C ASN A 182 10.70 -36.11 14.27
N VAL A 183 11.03 -34.87 14.52
CA VAL A 183 12.00 -34.10 13.75
C VAL A 183 13.13 -33.64 14.67
N SER A 184 14.34 -33.51 14.15
CA SER A 184 15.49 -33.08 14.94
C SER A 184 15.30 -31.75 15.64
N GLU A 185 14.59 -30.83 15.00
CA GLU A 185 14.30 -29.50 15.51
C GLU A 185 12.88 -29.06 15.06
N ALA A 186 12.09 -28.53 15.98
CA ALA A 186 10.76 -27.99 15.65
C ALA A 186 10.84 -26.61 14.98
N THR A 187 11.97 -25.90 15.18
CA THR A 187 12.28 -24.62 14.60
C THR A 187 13.76 -24.62 14.21
N ALA A 188 14.08 -24.28 12.96
CA ALA A 188 15.45 -24.34 12.47
C ALA A 188 15.79 -23.14 11.57
N PRO A 189 17.07 -22.67 11.58
CA PRO A 189 17.50 -21.64 10.65
C PRO A 189 17.51 -22.18 9.20
N ALA A 190 17.24 -21.29 8.25
CA ALA A 190 17.35 -21.63 6.82
C ALA A 190 18.77 -22.12 6.48
N GLY A 191 18.87 -23.17 5.68
CA GLY A 191 20.12 -23.86 5.39
C GLY A 191 20.42 -25.03 6.33
N SER A 192 19.53 -25.33 7.29
CA SER A 192 19.69 -26.47 8.19
C SER A 192 19.38 -27.81 7.49
N ALA A 193 20.01 -28.86 8.00
CA ALA A 193 19.65 -30.23 7.70
C ALA A 193 18.72 -30.78 8.79
N LEU A 194 17.48 -31.09 8.42
CA LEU A 194 16.44 -31.59 9.32
C LEU A 194 16.30 -33.08 9.18
N THR A 195 16.46 -33.81 10.27
CA THR A 195 16.27 -35.28 10.27
C THR A 195 14.87 -35.61 10.77
N PHE A 196 14.10 -36.34 9.97
CA PHE A 196 12.80 -36.87 10.28
C PHE A 196 12.92 -38.35 10.64
N ASP A 197 12.45 -38.70 11.83
CA ASP A 197 12.40 -40.09 12.34
C ASP A 197 10.93 -40.52 12.45
N LEU A 198 10.53 -41.46 11.62
CA LEU A 198 9.21 -42.06 11.62
C LEU A 198 9.24 -43.42 12.27
N THR A 199 8.37 -43.64 13.23
CA THR A 199 8.21 -44.94 13.90
C THR A 199 6.83 -45.53 13.58
N PHE A 200 6.83 -46.71 13.00
CA PHE A 200 5.66 -47.47 12.61
C PHE A 200 5.50 -48.63 13.56
N ARG A 201 4.32 -48.85 14.16
CA ARG A 201 4.11 -49.94 15.12
C ARG A 201 2.83 -50.68 14.87
N ASN A 202 2.96 -52.02 14.79
CA ASN A 202 1.81 -52.92 14.77
C ASN A 202 1.35 -53.21 16.22
N ASN A 203 0.25 -52.64 16.66
CA ASN A 203 -0.36 -52.84 17.98
C ASN A 203 -1.38 -53.99 17.98
N SER A 204 -1.61 -54.63 16.84
CA SER A 204 -2.57 -55.74 16.74
C SER A 204 -1.94 -57.06 17.22
N LEU A 205 -2.78 -58.03 17.56
CA LEU A 205 -2.35 -59.38 17.93
C LEU A 205 -1.99 -60.27 16.73
N SER A 206 -2.19 -59.75 15.49
CA SER A 206 -1.90 -60.46 14.24
C SER A 206 -0.78 -59.78 13.45
N ALA A 207 -0.11 -60.58 12.59
CA ALA A 207 0.85 -60.05 11.66
C ALA A 207 0.16 -59.17 10.58
N LEU A 208 0.84 -58.09 10.15
CA LEU A 208 0.45 -57.24 9.01
C LEU A 208 1.45 -57.52 7.87
N THR A 209 0.98 -57.56 6.65
CA THR A 209 1.84 -57.86 5.47
C THR A 209 1.77 -56.73 4.46
N GLY A 210 2.88 -56.49 3.74
CA GLY A 210 2.94 -55.62 2.56
C GLY A 210 2.59 -54.18 2.84
N LYS A 211 3.10 -53.57 3.94
CA LYS A 211 2.83 -52.20 4.28
C LYS A 211 3.77 -51.24 3.53
N TYR A 212 3.19 -50.15 3.05
CA TYR A 212 3.90 -49.02 2.45
C TYR A 212 3.53 -47.76 3.23
N VAL A 213 4.44 -46.79 3.23
CA VAL A 213 4.15 -45.42 3.69
C VAL A 213 4.33 -44.47 2.55
N ASP A 214 3.36 -43.59 2.37
CA ASP A 214 3.47 -42.44 1.51
C ASP A 214 3.69 -41.20 2.39
N ILE A 215 4.76 -40.47 2.15
CA ILE A 215 5.15 -39.28 2.88
C ILE A 215 5.05 -38.10 1.93
N PHE A 216 4.14 -37.21 2.23
CA PHE A 216 3.92 -35.98 1.45
C PHE A 216 4.68 -34.84 2.08
N PHE A 217 5.40 -34.09 1.24
CA PHE A 217 6.16 -32.93 1.66
C PHE A 217 5.70 -31.69 0.87
N VAL A 218 5.77 -30.53 1.51
CA VAL A 218 5.88 -29.26 0.80
C VAL A 218 7.36 -28.88 0.87
N LEU A 219 8.08 -29.12 -0.23
CA LEU A 219 9.53 -28.98 -0.34
C LEU A 219 9.94 -27.89 -1.34
N GLU A 220 9.23 -26.76 -1.37
CA GLU A 220 9.68 -25.66 -2.20
C GLU A 220 11.11 -25.27 -1.84
N ASN A 221 12.04 -25.40 -2.81
CA ASN A 221 13.48 -25.17 -2.64
C ASN A 221 14.16 -25.94 -1.49
N THR A 222 13.69 -27.15 -1.21
CA THR A 222 14.21 -28.04 -0.17
C THR A 222 14.55 -29.39 -0.81
N GLU A 223 15.67 -29.98 -0.45
CA GLU A 223 16.16 -31.23 -1.05
C GLU A 223 16.21 -32.37 -0.01
N ILE A 224 15.87 -33.58 -0.42
CA ILE A 224 16.14 -34.78 0.39
C ILE A 224 17.58 -35.20 0.12
N ASP A 225 18.42 -35.19 1.17
CA ASP A 225 19.86 -35.41 1.06
C ASP A 225 20.19 -36.87 0.63
N GLU A 226 19.58 -37.87 1.30
CA GLU A 226 19.70 -39.27 0.95
C GLU A 226 18.34 -39.96 1.02
N LEU A 227 18.01 -40.73 -0.05
CA LEU A 227 16.81 -41.55 -0.04
C LEU A 227 17.02 -42.78 0.84
N PRO A 228 16.14 -43.07 1.80
CA PRO A 228 16.22 -44.28 2.60
C PRO A 228 16.08 -45.54 1.73
N ALA A 229 16.71 -46.61 2.15
CA ALA A 229 16.64 -47.89 1.44
C ALA A 229 15.18 -48.39 1.35
N GLY A 230 14.73 -48.72 0.16
CA GLY A 230 13.37 -49.18 -0.10
C GLY A 230 12.37 -48.06 -0.33
N CYS A 231 12.84 -46.83 -0.49
CA CYS A 231 12.02 -45.66 -0.82
C CYS A 231 12.25 -45.17 -2.25
N GLU A 232 11.23 -44.64 -2.88
CA GLU A 232 11.28 -43.98 -4.18
C GLU A 232 10.48 -42.67 -4.16
N ILE A 233 10.88 -41.70 -4.96
CA ILE A 233 10.13 -40.50 -5.15
C ILE A 233 9.13 -40.72 -6.28
N LEU A 234 7.85 -40.68 -5.93
CA LEU A 234 6.75 -40.66 -6.89
C LEU A 234 6.46 -39.20 -7.25
N GLN A 235 6.70 -38.82 -8.51
CA GLN A 235 6.37 -37.45 -8.97
C GLN A 235 4.88 -37.28 -9.06
N SER A 236 4.31 -36.36 -8.23
CA SER A 236 2.95 -35.88 -8.44
C SER A 236 2.92 -34.50 -9.12
N THR A 237 3.68 -33.53 -8.63
CA THR A 237 3.95 -32.21 -9.25
C THR A 237 5.37 -31.78 -8.87
N ALA A 238 5.91 -30.73 -9.51
CA ALA A 238 7.29 -30.28 -9.23
C ALA A 238 7.49 -29.83 -7.77
N ASP A 239 6.41 -29.39 -7.10
CA ASP A 239 6.48 -28.71 -5.80
C ASP A 239 6.01 -29.59 -4.62
N THR A 240 5.43 -30.77 -4.87
CA THR A 240 4.97 -31.70 -3.83
C THR A 240 5.38 -33.14 -4.14
N PRO A 241 6.66 -33.50 -3.93
CA PRO A 241 7.08 -34.87 -4.09
C PRO A 241 6.45 -35.78 -3.03
N VAL A 242 6.14 -37.02 -3.43
CA VAL A 242 5.68 -38.05 -2.52
C VAL A 242 6.80 -39.07 -2.39
N LEU A 243 7.29 -39.27 -1.17
CA LEU A 243 8.24 -40.32 -0.86
C LEU A 243 7.46 -41.59 -0.49
N SER A 244 7.50 -42.62 -1.34
CA SER A 244 6.85 -43.90 -1.08
C SER A 244 7.88 -44.91 -0.64
N CYS A 245 7.66 -45.55 0.51
CA CYS A 245 8.63 -46.50 1.11
C CYS A 245 7.98 -47.84 1.44
N GLU A 246 8.63 -48.92 1.06
CA GLU A 246 8.24 -50.29 1.42
C GLU A 246 8.64 -50.61 2.87
N LEU A 247 7.63 -50.69 3.76
CA LEU A 247 7.82 -51.08 5.16
C LEU A 247 7.84 -52.63 5.32
N GLY A 248 7.26 -53.32 4.36
CA GLY A 248 7.14 -54.79 4.34
C GLY A 248 6.22 -55.33 5.43
N ASN A 249 6.59 -56.48 6.03
CA ASN A 249 5.74 -57.19 6.99
C ASN A 249 6.06 -56.83 8.44
N PHE A 250 5.04 -56.81 9.29
CA PHE A 250 5.16 -56.58 10.75
C PHE A 250 4.59 -57.75 11.50
N THR A 251 5.35 -58.29 12.45
CA THR A 251 4.80 -59.23 13.47
C THR A 251 4.01 -58.45 14.52
N SER A 252 3.22 -59.14 15.35
CA SER A 252 2.49 -58.55 16.47
C SER A 252 3.46 -57.78 17.40
N GLY A 253 3.16 -56.53 17.71
CA GLY A 253 3.96 -55.67 18.59
C GLY A 253 5.26 -55.11 17.97
N GLN A 254 5.57 -55.47 16.72
CA GLN A 254 6.80 -55.00 16.06
C GLN A 254 6.71 -53.52 15.73
N ALA A 255 7.84 -52.83 15.97
CA ALA A 255 8.06 -51.48 15.48
C ALA A 255 9.18 -51.48 14.43
N LYS A 256 9.10 -50.55 13.47
CA LYS A 256 10.14 -50.23 12.50
C LYS A 256 10.30 -48.70 12.44
N THR A 257 11.51 -48.26 12.17
CA THR A 257 11.83 -46.83 11.99
C THR A 257 12.32 -46.59 10.58
N LEU A 258 11.99 -45.41 10.06
CA LEU A 258 12.50 -44.86 8.84
C LEU A 258 13.07 -43.50 9.18
N SER A 259 14.29 -43.20 8.78
CA SER A 259 14.92 -41.89 8.96
C SER A 259 15.38 -41.35 7.62
N PHE A 260 15.21 -40.07 7.39
CA PHE A 260 15.74 -39.33 6.25
C PHE A 260 16.04 -37.89 6.63
N THR A 261 16.89 -37.23 5.86
CA THR A 261 17.30 -35.86 6.08
C THR A 261 16.85 -34.99 4.94
N VAL A 262 16.28 -33.85 5.28
CA VAL A 262 15.85 -32.79 4.36
C VAL A 262 16.75 -31.59 4.58
N VAL A 263 17.36 -31.08 3.52
CA VAL A 263 18.24 -29.90 3.58
C VAL A 263 17.44 -28.69 3.10
N THR A 264 17.31 -27.71 3.99
CA THR A 264 16.66 -26.44 3.69
C THR A 264 17.64 -25.46 3.06
N SER A 265 17.13 -24.41 2.40
CA SER A 265 17.93 -23.33 1.83
C SER A 265 17.35 -21.97 2.25
N MET A 266 18.05 -20.89 1.91
CA MET A 266 17.53 -19.52 2.10
C MET A 266 16.26 -19.24 1.29
N ALA A 267 15.99 -20.04 0.26
CA ALA A 267 14.77 -19.92 -0.56
C ALA A 267 13.68 -20.95 -0.17
N SER A 268 13.88 -21.76 0.87
CA SER A 268 12.88 -22.75 1.31
C SER A 268 11.64 -22.07 1.86
N HIS A 269 10.50 -22.76 1.72
CA HIS A 269 9.25 -22.34 2.36
C HIS A 269 9.46 -22.18 3.88
N PRO A 270 8.88 -21.16 4.54
CA PRO A 270 9.04 -20.93 5.98
C PRO A 270 8.48 -22.08 6.85
N LEU A 271 7.66 -22.94 6.28
CA LEU A 271 7.12 -24.12 6.95
C LEU A 271 7.43 -25.36 6.12
N VAL A 272 8.12 -26.31 6.71
CA VAL A 272 8.32 -27.65 6.13
C VAL A 272 7.30 -28.60 6.74
N TYR A 273 6.39 -29.08 5.91
CA TYR A 273 5.36 -30.04 6.31
C TYR A 273 5.80 -31.45 5.92
N SER A 274 5.57 -32.40 6.81
CA SER A 274 5.67 -33.83 6.53
C SER A 274 4.40 -34.53 7.00
N THR A 275 3.70 -35.15 6.06
CA THR A 275 2.51 -35.98 6.34
C THR A 275 2.81 -37.42 5.94
N ALA A 276 2.87 -38.34 6.90
CA ALA A 276 3.03 -39.74 6.63
C ALA A 276 1.70 -40.50 6.70
N LEU A 277 1.42 -41.29 5.68
CA LEU A 277 0.19 -42.07 5.54
C LEU A 277 0.47 -43.54 5.31
N VAL A 278 -0.12 -44.40 6.12
CA VAL A 278 -0.16 -45.86 5.94
C VAL A 278 -1.59 -46.31 6.03
N ASP A 279 -2.14 -46.84 4.93
CA ASP A 279 -3.58 -47.12 4.80
C ASP A 279 -4.43 -45.90 5.17
N ASP A 280 -5.14 -45.92 6.32
CA ASP A 280 -5.98 -44.83 6.87
C ASP A 280 -5.35 -44.16 8.12
N VAL A 281 -4.11 -44.48 8.44
CA VAL A 281 -3.41 -43.92 9.60
C VAL A 281 -2.48 -42.82 9.15
N ARG A 282 -2.69 -41.62 9.68
CA ARG A 282 -1.94 -40.40 9.35
C ARG A 282 -1.17 -39.90 10.55
N SER A 283 0.02 -39.33 10.29
CA SER A 283 0.81 -38.56 11.25
C SER A 283 1.41 -37.35 10.54
N ASP A 284 1.33 -36.21 11.17
CA ASP A 284 1.79 -34.93 10.65
C ASP A 284 2.88 -34.35 11.55
N VAL A 285 3.85 -33.64 10.96
CA VAL A 285 4.82 -32.82 11.66
C VAL A 285 5.07 -31.54 10.86
N ILE A 286 5.27 -30.44 11.54
CA ILE A 286 5.55 -29.13 10.97
C ILE A 286 6.86 -28.64 11.58
N VAL A 287 7.74 -28.09 10.75
CA VAL A 287 8.97 -27.40 11.17
C VAL A 287 8.95 -26.00 10.66
N GLU A 288 9.17 -25.03 11.55
CA GLU A 288 9.32 -23.63 11.19
C GLU A 288 10.76 -23.35 10.76
N ILE A 289 10.93 -22.78 9.57
CA ILE A 289 12.23 -22.35 9.05
C ILE A 289 12.31 -20.83 9.18
N TYR A 290 13.25 -20.34 9.96
CA TYR A 290 13.42 -18.92 10.15
C TYR A 290 14.67 -18.39 9.45
N ARG A 291 14.62 -17.14 9.03
CA ARG A 291 15.75 -16.36 8.56
C ARG A 291 16.01 -15.23 9.55
N ASP A 292 17.26 -14.84 9.68
CA ASP A 292 17.58 -13.67 10.47
C ASP A 292 17.27 -12.41 9.65
N VAL A 293 16.03 -11.96 9.74
CA VAL A 293 15.54 -10.75 9.04
C VAL A 293 15.52 -9.53 9.97
N VAL A 294 15.98 -9.68 11.22
CA VAL A 294 15.95 -8.64 12.26
C VAL A 294 17.30 -8.01 12.55
N THR A 295 18.41 -8.69 12.22
CA THR A 295 19.76 -8.11 12.39
C THR A 295 19.91 -6.89 11.50
N ASP A 296 20.38 -5.79 12.09
CA ASP A 296 20.64 -4.49 11.47
C ASP A 296 22.02 -4.06 11.97
N THR A 297 23.05 -4.34 11.15
CA THR A 297 24.46 -4.22 11.55
C THR A 297 24.92 -2.78 11.70
N ASP A 298 24.39 -1.87 10.89
CA ASP A 298 24.79 -0.46 10.89
C ASP A 298 23.80 0.47 11.62
N GLY A 299 22.64 -0.08 12.04
CA GLY A 299 21.66 0.61 12.87
C GLY A 299 20.85 1.69 12.13
N ASP A 300 20.71 1.60 10.81
CA ASP A 300 19.98 2.58 10.00
C ASP A 300 18.47 2.34 9.94
N GLY A 301 17.99 1.20 10.46
CA GLY A 301 16.59 0.82 10.52
C GLY A 301 16.16 -0.15 9.41
N THR A 302 17.07 -0.51 8.50
CA THR A 302 16.88 -1.56 7.50
C THR A 302 17.69 -2.78 7.91
N SER A 303 17.09 -3.97 7.91
CA SER A 303 17.83 -5.17 8.31
C SER A 303 18.81 -5.61 7.23
N ASP A 304 19.91 -6.28 7.63
CA ASP A 304 20.93 -6.87 6.73
C ASP A 304 20.29 -7.75 5.65
N PHE A 305 19.21 -8.45 6.00
CA PHE A 305 18.44 -9.26 5.05
C PHE A 305 17.78 -8.39 3.96
N ASN A 306 17.10 -7.31 4.36
CA ASN A 306 16.44 -6.41 3.42
C ASN A 306 17.46 -5.66 2.56
N GLU A 307 18.59 -5.28 3.12
CA GLU A 307 19.68 -4.65 2.38
C GLU A 307 20.26 -5.59 1.31
N SER A 308 20.40 -6.88 1.65
CA SER A 308 20.80 -7.90 0.68
C SER A 308 19.80 -8.02 -0.47
N LEU A 309 18.48 -7.91 -0.20
CA LEU A 309 17.45 -7.88 -1.23
C LEU A 309 17.53 -6.62 -2.10
N LEU A 310 17.86 -5.46 -1.51
CA LEU A 310 17.97 -4.18 -2.19
C LEU A 310 19.32 -4.03 -2.95
N GLY A 311 20.30 -4.90 -2.66
CA GLY A 311 21.65 -4.79 -3.18
C GLY A 311 22.45 -3.65 -2.52
N SER A 312 22.10 -3.23 -1.32
CA SER A 312 22.84 -2.29 -0.47
C SER A 312 23.83 -3.02 0.42
N ASP A 313 24.69 -2.28 1.13
CA ASP A 313 25.74 -2.83 1.98
C ASP A 313 25.31 -2.77 3.45
N PRO A 314 25.08 -3.91 4.14
CA PRO A 314 24.66 -3.98 5.53
C PRO A 314 25.56 -3.28 6.56
N ALA A 315 26.74 -2.84 6.16
CA ALA A 315 27.69 -2.14 7.03
C ALA A 315 27.72 -0.63 6.79
N ILE A 316 26.90 -0.09 5.87
CA ILE A 316 26.89 1.33 5.47
C ILE A 316 25.52 1.96 5.71
N PRO A 317 25.34 2.77 6.78
CA PRO A 317 24.08 3.42 7.07
C PRO A 317 23.59 4.33 5.93
N GLY A 318 22.28 4.35 5.69
CA GLY A 318 21.61 5.26 4.77
C GLY A 318 20.82 4.61 3.67
N SER A 319 20.58 3.33 3.75
CA SER A 319 19.69 2.60 2.86
C SER A 319 18.22 2.62 3.31
N ASP A 320 17.87 3.39 4.34
CA ASP A 320 16.46 3.56 4.76
C ASP A 320 15.64 4.26 3.67
N GLN A 321 15.40 3.53 2.61
CA GLN A 321 14.63 3.99 1.47
C GLN A 321 13.14 3.81 1.74
N THR A 322 12.37 4.73 1.17
CA THR A 322 10.91 4.58 1.13
C THR A 322 10.56 3.38 0.26
N ALA A 323 9.81 2.44 0.82
CA ALA A 323 9.21 1.34 0.06
C ALA A 323 7.95 1.83 -0.67
N TYR A 324 7.88 1.56 -1.96
CA TYR A 324 6.72 1.87 -2.80
C TYR A 324 5.98 0.58 -3.12
N ILE A 325 4.96 0.29 -2.35
CA ILE A 325 4.14 -0.92 -2.51
C ILE A 325 3.05 -0.63 -3.53
N ASP A 326 3.10 -1.33 -4.65
CA ASP A 326 2.15 -1.20 -5.74
C ASP A 326 0.90 -2.04 -5.47
N VAL A 327 -0.28 -1.43 -5.57
CA VAL A 327 -1.56 -2.06 -5.25
C VAL A 327 -2.42 -2.14 -6.51
N LEU A 328 -2.71 -3.35 -6.97
CA LEU A 328 -3.72 -3.57 -8.01
C LEU A 328 -5.12 -3.40 -7.40
N VAL A 329 -5.91 -2.51 -7.98
CA VAL A 329 -7.26 -2.21 -7.52
C VAL A 329 -8.29 -2.85 -8.44
N ALA A 330 -9.15 -3.69 -7.88
CA ALA A 330 -10.37 -4.16 -8.51
C ALA A 330 -11.59 -3.51 -7.80
N TYR A 331 -12.67 -3.24 -8.52
CA TYR A 331 -13.90 -2.74 -7.91
C TYR A 331 -15.14 -3.26 -8.62
N THR A 332 -16.24 -3.36 -7.89
CA THR A 332 -17.52 -3.92 -8.37
C THR A 332 -18.37 -2.86 -9.09
N PRO A 333 -19.24 -3.22 -10.05
CA PRO A 333 -19.86 -2.26 -10.98
C PRO A 333 -20.77 -1.22 -10.33
N GLU A 334 -21.42 -1.55 -9.22
CA GLU A 334 -22.32 -0.64 -8.51
C GLU A 334 -21.62 0.62 -7.99
N ILE A 335 -20.31 0.54 -7.74
CA ILE A 335 -19.49 1.66 -7.26
C ILE A 335 -19.47 2.81 -8.27
N SER A 336 -19.43 2.50 -9.56
CA SER A 336 -19.45 3.49 -10.63
C SER A 336 -20.73 4.37 -10.58
N ALA A 337 -21.86 3.78 -10.19
CA ALA A 337 -23.11 4.53 -10.05
C ALA A 337 -23.12 5.40 -8.78
N ILE A 338 -22.57 4.89 -7.66
CA ILE A 338 -22.50 5.61 -6.38
C ILE A 338 -21.67 6.90 -6.52
N TYR A 339 -20.51 6.81 -7.18
CA TYR A 339 -19.56 7.93 -7.30
C TYR A 339 -19.63 8.66 -8.66
N LEU A 340 -20.78 8.60 -9.35
CA LEU A 340 -21.07 9.35 -10.58
C LEU A 340 -20.04 9.13 -11.70
N GLY A 341 -19.41 7.95 -11.74
CA GLY A 341 -18.35 7.60 -12.66
C GLY A 341 -16.95 8.13 -12.25
N GLU A 342 -16.82 8.83 -11.11
CA GLU A 342 -15.53 9.30 -10.57
C GLU A 342 -15.01 8.37 -9.46
N VAL A 343 -14.99 7.06 -9.73
CA VAL A 343 -14.55 6.03 -8.78
C VAL A 343 -13.09 6.27 -8.35
N GLU A 344 -12.23 6.68 -9.28
CA GLU A 344 -10.82 6.95 -8.99
C GLU A 344 -10.63 8.06 -7.95
N THR A 345 -11.50 9.09 -7.95
CA THR A 345 -11.41 10.16 -6.93
C THR A 345 -11.66 9.61 -5.52
N ARG A 346 -12.62 8.70 -5.37
CA ARG A 346 -12.86 8.02 -4.08
C ARG A 346 -11.71 7.09 -3.69
N ILE A 347 -11.18 6.32 -4.63
CA ILE A 347 -10.00 5.46 -4.43
C ILE A 347 -8.80 6.32 -4.02
N ASN A 348 -8.52 7.43 -4.73
CA ASN A 348 -7.44 8.35 -4.38
C ASN A 348 -7.59 8.89 -2.96
N GLN A 349 -8.80 9.23 -2.51
CA GLN A 349 -9.04 9.66 -1.13
C GLN A 349 -8.61 8.58 -0.13
N ILE A 350 -9.02 7.33 -0.33
CA ILE A 350 -8.69 6.21 0.58
C ILE A 350 -7.16 5.95 0.58
N PHE A 351 -6.51 5.96 -0.59
CA PHE A 351 -5.06 5.81 -0.69
C PHE A 351 -4.31 6.97 -0.02
N ASN A 352 -4.80 8.20 -0.18
CA ASN A 352 -4.19 9.38 0.44
C ASN A 352 -4.31 9.35 1.97
N VAL A 353 -5.43 8.88 2.50
CA VAL A 353 -5.60 8.66 3.94
C VAL A 353 -4.63 7.57 4.43
N ALA A 354 -4.55 6.43 3.74
CA ALA A 354 -3.60 5.38 4.09
C ALA A 354 -2.15 5.88 4.07
N ASN A 355 -1.75 6.59 3.01
CA ASN A 355 -0.41 7.16 2.89
C ASN A 355 -0.11 8.21 3.97
N LYS A 356 -1.10 9.02 4.36
CA LYS A 356 -0.97 9.94 5.51
C LYS A 356 -0.71 9.17 6.81
N ILE A 357 -1.41 8.05 7.04
CA ILE A 357 -1.20 7.18 8.21
C ILE A 357 0.22 6.58 8.21
N PHE A 358 0.68 6.03 7.10
CA PHE A 358 2.03 5.49 6.99
C PHE A 358 3.11 6.56 7.18
N ALA A 359 2.92 7.75 6.60
CA ALA A 359 3.84 8.88 6.74
C ALA A 359 3.89 9.43 8.18
N ASP A 360 2.74 9.65 8.80
CA ASP A 360 2.65 10.14 10.18
C ASP A 360 3.20 9.11 11.19
N SER A 361 3.15 7.83 10.85
CA SER A 361 3.78 6.76 11.62
C SER A 361 5.28 6.58 11.32
N ARG A 362 5.84 7.29 10.33
CA ARG A 362 7.26 7.19 9.92
C ARG A 362 7.69 5.76 9.54
N THR A 363 6.83 5.04 8.86
CA THR A 363 7.12 3.67 8.42
C THR A 363 8.02 3.62 7.20
N GLY A 364 8.07 4.70 6.42
CA GLY A 364 8.72 4.72 5.12
C GLY A 364 7.99 3.89 4.06
N ILE A 365 6.66 3.77 4.16
CA ILE A 365 5.81 3.07 3.19
C ILE A 365 4.95 4.07 2.42
N VAL A 366 4.82 3.86 1.11
CA VAL A 366 3.86 4.55 0.24
C VAL A 366 3.11 3.51 -0.59
N LEU A 367 1.79 3.44 -0.42
CA LEU A 367 0.92 2.63 -1.26
C LEU A 367 0.58 3.39 -2.55
N ARG A 368 0.68 2.71 -3.71
CA ARG A 368 0.38 3.30 -5.02
C ARG A 368 -0.68 2.48 -5.75
N PRO A 369 -1.82 3.07 -6.16
CA PRO A 369 -2.73 2.37 -7.07
C PRO A 369 -2.08 2.27 -8.46
N VAL A 370 -1.78 1.05 -8.95
CA VAL A 370 -1.08 0.84 -10.23
C VAL A 370 -1.95 0.38 -11.37
N GLY A 371 -3.17 -0.04 -11.10
CA GLY A 371 -4.22 -0.34 -12.06
C GLY A 371 -5.55 -0.32 -11.33
N VAL A 372 -6.56 0.30 -11.97
CA VAL A 372 -7.92 0.39 -11.42
C VAL A 372 -8.87 -0.24 -12.41
N HIS A 373 -9.49 -1.37 -12.05
CA HIS A 373 -10.29 -2.19 -12.96
C HIS A 373 -11.67 -2.50 -12.38
N GLU A 374 -12.70 -2.20 -13.17
CA GLU A 374 -14.04 -2.72 -12.89
C GLU A 374 -14.08 -4.22 -13.21
N VAL A 375 -14.56 -5.03 -12.26
CA VAL A 375 -14.74 -6.47 -12.41
C VAL A 375 -16.23 -6.82 -12.33
N ALA A 376 -16.73 -7.63 -13.27
CA ALA A 376 -18.15 -7.98 -13.35
C ALA A 376 -18.55 -8.99 -12.25
N TYR A 377 -18.15 -8.74 -11.03
CA TYR A 377 -18.40 -9.55 -9.84
C TYR A 377 -19.63 -9.03 -9.08
N ALA A 378 -20.47 -9.94 -8.62
CA ALA A 378 -21.58 -9.63 -7.72
C ALA A 378 -21.16 -9.98 -6.29
N PRO A 379 -20.99 -8.98 -5.41
CA PRO A 379 -20.51 -9.21 -4.05
C PRO A 379 -21.38 -10.21 -3.28
N ALA A 380 -20.74 -11.09 -2.53
CA ALA A 380 -21.40 -12.01 -1.62
C ALA A 380 -22.03 -11.25 -0.42
N GLU A 381 -22.76 -11.96 0.41
CA GLU A 381 -23.32 -11.35 1.62
C GLU A 381 -22.23 -11.03 2.66
N GLU A 382 -21.21 -11.88 2.74
CA GLU A 382 -20.11 -11.77 3.71
C GLU A 382 -18.78 -11.48 3.03
N LEU A 383 -17.96 -10.57 3.62
CA LEU A 383 -16.63 -10.21 3.12
C LEU A 383 -15.67 -11.40 3.01
N PHE A 384 -15.81 -12.38 3.89
CA PHE A 384 -14.98 -13.59 3.85
C PHE A 384 -15.14 -14.38 2.55
N ALA A 385 -16.38 -14.50 2.06
CA ALA A 385 -16.64 -15.17 0.79
C ALA A 385 -16.03 -14.40 -0.39
N ASP A 386 -16.08 -13.06 -0.36
CA ASP A 386 -15.45 -12.23 -1.38
C ASP A 386 -13.92 -12.31 -1.32
N LEU A 387 -13.33 -12.31 -0.11
CA LEU A 387 -11.88 -12.45 0.06
C LEU A 387 -11.40 -13.81 -0.48
N ASN A 388 -12.09 -14.90 -0.18
CA ASN A 388 -11.77 -16.21 -0.75
C ASN A 388 -11.91 -16.21 -2.27
N SER A 389 -13.01 -15.67 -2.79
CA SER A 389 -13.28 -15.65 -4.22
C SER A 389 -12.21 -14.86 -5.00
N VAL A 390 -11.78 -13.70 -4.50
CA VAL A 390 -10.74 -12.90 -5.16
C VAL A 390 -9.33 -13.48 -4.97
N THR A 391 -9.03 -14.05 -3.80
CA THR A 391 -7.72 -14.67 -3.52
C THR A 391 -7.48 -15.90 -4.38
N PHE A 392 -8.46 -16.81 -4.44
CA PHE A 392 -8.36 -18.06 -5.17
C PHE A 392 -8.90 -18.01 -6.59
N GLN A 393 -9.39 -16.82 -7.04
CA GLN A 393 -9.98 -16.59 -8.36
C GLN A 393 -11.08 -17.60 -8.69
N GLU A 394 -11.96 -17.88 -7.71
CA GLU A 394 -13.03 -18.86 -7.82
C GLU A 394 -14.12 -18.42 -8.79
N ASP A 395 -14.35 -17.11 -8.92
CA ASP A 395 -15.29 -16.54 -9.89
C ASP A 395 -14.57 -16.15 -11.19
N ASP A 396 -15.25 -16.40 -12.32
CA ASP A 396 -14.74 -16.06 -13.66
C ASP A 396 -14.37 -14.58 -13.83
N SER A 397 -14.98 -13.68 -13.04
CA SER A 397 -14.68 -12.24 -13.05
C SER A 397 -13.24 -11.93 -12.60
N PHE A 398 -12.61 -12.82 -11.86
CA PHE A 398 -11.26 -12.65 -11.32
C PHE A 398 -10.16 -13.38 -12.11
N LYS A 399 -10.50 -14.19 -13.11
CA LYS A 399 -9.55 -15.01 -13.89
C LYS A 399 -8.37 -14.25 -14.52
N ASP A 400 -8.55 -12.96 -14.77
CA ASP A 400 -7.51 -12.09 -15.33
C ASP A 400 -6.64 -11.41 -14.27
N LEU A 401 -6.97 -11.52 -12.96
CA LEU A 401 -6.26 -10.78 -11.91
C LEU A 401 -4.77 -11.13 -11.82
N THR A 402 -4.41 -12.42 -11.91
CA THR A 402 -2.99 -12.83 -11.91
C THR A 402 -2.22 -12.18 -13.06
N ARG A 403 -2.82 -12.17 -14.26
CA ARG A 403 -2.22 -11.52 -15.42
C ARG A 403 -2.10 -10.00 -15.23
N LEU A 404 -3.14 -9.36 -14.72
CA LEU A 404 -3.15 -7.91 -14.44
C LEU A 404 -2.12 -7.57 -13.35
N ARG A 405 -2.04 -8.39 -12.30
CA ARG A 405 -1.07 -8.22 -11.21
C ARG A 405 0.36 -8.25 -11.74
N GLN A 406 0.72 -9.23 -12.56
CA GLN A 406 2.03 -9.30 -13.22
C GLN A 406 2.26 -8.14 -14.18
N LEU A 407 1.24 -7.72 -14.92
CA LEU A 407 1.31 -6.65 -15.89
C LEU A 407 1.57 -5.29 -15.24
N TYR A 408 0.85 -4.98 -14.16
CA TYR A 408 0.96 -3.72 -13.42
C TYR A 408 2.04 -3.74 -12.34
N GLY A 409 2.55 -4.93 -11.98
CA GLY A 409 3.51 -5.08 -10.88
C GLY A 409 2.86 -4.87 -9.52
N GLY A 410 1.62 -5.37 -9.35
CA GLY A 410 0.88 -5.17 -8.11
C GLY A 410 1.37 -6.09 -6.99
N ASP A 411 2.01 -5.55 -5.97
CA ASP A 411 2.47 -6.30 -4.80
C ASP A 411 1.28 -6.77 -3.95
N LEU A 412 0.30 -5.90 -3.78
CA LEU A 412 -0.96 -6.19 -3.10
C LEU A 412 -2.12 -6.11 -4.09
N VAL A 413 -3.23 -6.74 -3.74
CA VAL A 413 -4.52 -6.63 -4.47
C VAL A 413 -5.61 -6.21 -3.50
N VAL A 414 -6.39 -5.18 -3.87
CA VAL A 414 -7.58 -4.79 -3.14
C VAL A 414 -8.82 -4.89 -4.02
N LEU A 415 -9.86 -5.54 -3.51
CA LEU A 415 -11.19 -5.51 -4.10
C LEU A 415 -12.06 -4.52 -3.34
N PHE A 416 -12.45 -3.42 -3.98
CA PHE A 416 -13.48 -2.54 -3.45
C PHE A 416 -14.87 -3.03 -3.85
N ARG A 417 -15.76 -3.10 -2.88
CA ARG A 417 -17.17 -3.41 -3.07
C ARG A 417 -18.04 -2.39 -2.35
N SER A 418 -19.33 -2.35 -2.61
CA SER A 418 -20.32 -1.56 -1.87
C SER A 418 -21.25 -2.45 -1.07
N GLY A 419 -21.89 -1.89 -0.07
CA GLY A 419 -22.91 -2.54 0.72
C GLY A 419 -22.37 -3.18 1.98
N GLU A 420 -22.15 -2.36 2.99
CA GLU A 420 -21.84 -2.82 4.34
C GLU A 420 -22.97 -3.68 4.88
N LYS A 421 -22.66 -4.95 5.12
CA LYS A 421 -23.52 -5.85 5.88
C LYS A 421 -22.72 -6.32 7.09
N ASN A 422 -23.32 -6.28 8.26
CA ASN A 422 -22.73 -6.70 9.54
C ASN A 422 -21.65 -5.79 10.15
N GLY A 423 -21.49 -4.53 9.69
CA GLY A 423 -20.57 -3.56 10.31
C GLY A 423 -19.09 -3.72 9.95
N LEU A 424 -18.71 -4.70 9.10
CA LEU A 424 -17.32 -4.89 8.68
C LEU A 424 -16.96 -3.95 7.51
N CYS A 425 -15.90 -3.17 7.70
CA CYS A 425 -15.39 -2.26 6.69
C CYS A 425 -14.39 -2.92 5.74
N GLY A 426 -13.61 -3.87 6.21
CA GLY A 426 -12.60 -4.57 5.42
C GLY A 426 -12.26 -5.94 5.97
N LEU A 427 -11.52 -6.69 5.19
CA LEU A 427 -10.95 -7.98 5.57
C LEU A 427 -9.73 -8.27 4.67
N ALA A 428 -8.62 -8.71 5.26
CA ALA A 428 -7.42 -9.09 4.53
C ALA A 428 -6.87 -10.43 4.96
N ASN A 429 -6.08 -11.06 4.09
CA ASN A 429 -5.26 -12.19 4.48
C ASN A 429 -4.06 -11.69 5.31
N LEU A 430 -3.72 -12.40 6.37
CA LEU A 430 -2.60 -12.06 7.24
C LEU A 430 -1.28 -12.51 6.63
N GLY A 431 -0.33 -11.59 6.47
CA GLY A 431 1.02 -11.87 6.00
C GLY A 431 1.85 -12.54 7.09
N GLY A 432 2.25 -13.80 6.89
CA GLY A 432 3.30 -14.47 7.63
C GLY A 432 3.18 -14.50 9.15
N LYS A 433 2.06 -14.98 9.71
CA LYS A 433 1.91 -15.15 11.17
C LYS A 433 3.03 -16.02 11.73
N GLY A 434 3.80 -15.50 12.69
CA GLY A 434 4.89 -16.23 13.36
C GLY A 434 6.17 -16.43 12.53
N THR A 435 6.26 -15.86 11.31
CA THR A 435 7.42 -16.05 10.42
C THR A 435 8.65 -15.20 10.78
N GLN A 436 8.65 -14.54 11.92
CA GLN A 436 9.74 -13.67 12.37
C GLN A 436 10.07 -12.57 11.36
N ALA A 437 9.03 -11.93 10.82
CA ALA A 437 9.07 -10.91 9.77
C ALA A 437 9.58 -11.37 8.40
N ASP A 438 9.69 -12.67 8.15
CA ASP A 438 10.04 -13.18 6.83
C ASP A 438 8.81 -13.34 5.95
N LEU A 439 8.61 -12.39 5.04
CA LEU A 439 7.55 -12.38 4.04
C LEU A 439 8.10 -12.58 2.61
N SER A 440 9.36 -12.99 2.47
CA SER A 440 10.02 -13.07 1.16
C SER A 440 9.66 -14.31 0.33
N ALA A 441 9.03 -15.32 0.94
CA ALA A 441 8.64 -16.54 0.22
C ALA A 441 7.47 -16.27 -0.75
N ASP A 442 7.49 -16.93 -1.91
CA ASP A 442 6.48 -16.77 -2.98
C ASP A 442 5.04 -16.99 -2.49
N TYR A 443 4.85 -17.86 -1.50
CA TYR A 443 3.57 -18.10 -0.87
C TYR A 443 2.90 -16.81 -0.34
N HIS A 444 3.66 -15.91 0.29
CA HIS A 444 3.07 -14.70 0.88
C HIS A 444 2.48 -13.76 -0.17
N LYS A 445 3.12 -13.65 -1.33
CA LYS A 445 2.58 -12.83 -2.43
C LYS A 445 1.25 -13.35 -2.95
N ASP A 446 1.04 -14.69 -2.94
CA ASP A 446 -0.18 -15.31 -3.45
C ASP A 446 -1.39 -15.08 -2.52
N PHE A 447 -1.14 -14.71 -1.26
CA PHE A 447 -2.16 -14.35 -0.27
C PHE A 447 -2.24 -12.85 0.04
N ALA A 448 -1.50 -12.00 -0.63
CA ALA A 448 -1.50 -10.55 -0.38
C ALA A 448 -2.74 -9.85 -1.00
N PHE A 449 -3.93 -10.21 -0.49
CA PHE A 449 -5.24 -9.74 -0.93
C PHE A 449 -6.04 -9.15 0.21
N SER A 450 -6.88 -8.17 -0.12
CA SER A 450 -7.87 -7.59 0.80
C SER A 450 -9.18 -7.24 0.09
N VAL A 451 -10.27 -7.14 0.85
CA VAL A 451 -11.58 -6.68 0.38
C VAL A 451 -12.03 -5.53 1.28
N ILE A 452 -12.54 -4.46 0.70
CA ILE A 452 -12.93 -3.24 1.41
C ILE A 452 -14.30 -2.77 0.94
N ASN A 453 -15.19 -2.47 1.88
CA ASN A 453 -16.41 -1.73 1.60
C ASN A 453 -16.07 -0.25 1.37
N ILE A 454 -16.15 0.21 0.13
CA ILE A 454 -15.73 1.55 -0.29
C ILE A 454 -16.57 2.69 0.31
N ASP A 455 -17.80 2.37 0.71
CA ASP A 455 -18.75 3.25 1.36
C ASP A 455 -18.67 3.22 2.90
N CYS A 456 -17.68 2.48 3.44
CA CYS A 456 -17.38 2.55 4.87
C CYS A 456 -16.95 3.96 5.27
N MET A 457 -17.37 4.37 6.47
CA MET A 457 -17.17 5.73 6.92
C MET A 457 -15.78 5.99 7.51
N ASP A 458 -14.96 4.95 7.75
CA ASP A 458 -13.57 5.10 8.20
C ASP A 458 -12.58 4.84 7.06
N ASP A 459 -12.01 5.90 6.51
CA ASP A 459 -11.04 5.81 5.41
C ASP A 459 -9.68 5.22 5.84
N SER A 460 -9.47 4.94 7.13
CA SER A 460 -8.26 4.23 7.62
C SER A 460 -8.23 2.75 7.22
N VAL A 461 -9.34 2.22 6.74
CA VAL A 461 -9.52 0.80 6.42
C VAL A 461 -8.43 0.26 5.48
N LEU A 462 -8.03 0.99 4.43
CA LEU A 462 -6.94 0.51 3.55
C LEU A 462 -5.60 0.37 4.28
N ALA A 463 -5.28 1.30 5.19
CA ALA A 463 -4.06 1.17 5.99
C ALA A 463 -4.13 -0.01 6.97
N HIS A 464 -5.31 -0.30 7.50
CA HIS A 464 -5.58 -1.44 8.37
C HIS A 464 -5.40 -2.76 7.60
N GLU A 465 -6.09 -2.93 6.48
CA GLU A 465 -6.02 -4.16 5.67
C GLU A 465 -4.63 -4.38 5.06
N ALA A 466 -3.97 -3.32 4.58
CA ALA A 466 -2.58 -3.42 4.16
C ALA A 466 -1.65 -3.77 5.33
N GLY A 467 -1.95 -3.31 6.55
CA GLY A 467 -1.26 -3.72 7.76
C GLY A 467 -1.30 -5.22 7.97
N HIS A 468 -2.47 -5.87 7.77
CA HIS A 468 -2.59 -7.33 7.83
C HIS A 468 -1.74 -8.01 6.75
N ASN A 469 -1.80 -7.57 5.51
CA ASN A 469 -0.96 -8.12 4.44
C ASN A 469 0.55 -7.97 4.74
N LEU A 470 0.94 -6.95 5.51
CA LEU A 470 2.31 -6.69 5.96
C LEU A 470 2.68 -7.38 7.29
N GLY A 471 1.80 -8.24 7.82
CA GLY A 471 2.07 -9.08 8.99
C GLY A 471 1.61 -8.54 10.34
N LEU A 472 0.78 -7.50 10.36
CA LEU A 472 0.23 -6.95 11.60
C LEU A 472 -1.09 -7.63 11.97
N VAL A 473 -1.35 -7.79 13.26
CA VAL A 473 -2.64 -8.19 13.82
C VAL A 473 -3.28 -7.06 14.62
N HIS A 474 -4.50 -7.29 15.10
CA HIS A 474 -5.22 -6.39 15.99
C HIS A 474 -4.47 -6.15 17.31
N SER A 475 -5.16 -5.62 18.32
CA SER A 475 -4.54 -5.42 19.63
C SER A 475 -4.24 -6.75 20.34
N ARG A 476 -3.37 -6.69 21.36
CA ARG A 476 -3.10 -7.87 22.23
C ARG A 476 -4.34 -8.33 23.03
N ARG A 477 -5.44 -7.60 22.99
CA ARG A 477 -6.73 -8.02 23.56
C ARG A 477 -7.45 -8.99 22.65
N GLU A 478 -7.27 -8.87 21.34
CA GLU A 478 -7.85 -9.72 20.31
C GLU A 478 -6.91 -10.85 19.90
N ASP A 479 -5.62 -10.55 19.75
CA ASP A 479 -4.60 -11.52 19.32
C ASP A 479 -3.50 -11.69 20.37
N GLU A 480 -3.56 -12.80 21.10
CA GLU A 480 -2.65 -13.11 22.19
C GLU A 480 -1.21 -13.32 21.74
N TYR A 481 -0.99 -13.78 20.49
CA TYR A 481 0.32 -14.25 20.03
C TYR A 481 1.09 -13.26 19.16
N GLY A 482 0.44 -12.18 18.69
CA GLY A 482 0.99 -11.23 17.75
C GLY A 482 0.90 -11.70 16.28
N GLY A 483 1.42 -10.90 15.36
CA GLY A 483 1.40 -11.13 13.93
C GLY A 483 2.63 -11.89 13.44
N THR A 484 3.33 -11.32 12.43
CA THR A 484 4.58 -11.89 11.91
C THR A 484 5.68 -11.93 12.99
N LEU A 485 5.64 -10.97 13.92
CA LEU A 485 6.46 -10.92 15.13
C LEU A 485 5.54 -10.82 16.36
N PRO A 486 6.00 -11.22 17.56
CA PRO A 486 5.18 -11.13 18.78
C PRO A 486 4.62 -9.74 19.06
N TYR A 487 5.31 -8.69 18.65
CA TYR A 487 4.93 -7.28 18.84
C TYR A 487 4.27 -6.63 17.63
N SER A 488 4.02 -7.39 16.55
CA SER A 488 3.35 -6.91 15.33
C SER A 488 1.85 -6.73 15.55
N ALA A 489 1.47 -5.83 16.45
CA ALA A 489 0.11 -5.68 16.94
C ALA A 489 -0.32 -4.22 17.10
N GLY A 490 -1.63 -3.98 17.05
CA GLY A 490 -2.23 -2.71 17.42
C GLY A 490 -2.14 -2.42 18.92
N PHE A 491 -2.34 -1.15 19.30
CA PHE A 491 -2.23 -0.67 20.67
C PHE A 491 -3.36 0.32 21.01
N GLY A 492 -3.77 0.32 22.26
CA GLY A 492 -4.73 1.29 22.76
C GLY A 492 -4.56 1.57 24.24
N VAL A 493 -5.13 2.69 24.68
CA VAL A 493 -5.23 3.10 26.10
C VAL A 493 -6.69 3.35 26.41
N ASP A 494 -7.23 2.65 27.41
CA ASP A 494 -8.64 2.72 27.79
C ASP A 494 -9.14 4.15 27.94
N THR A 495 -10.29 4.43 27.33
CA THR A 495 -10.97 5.72 27.32
C THR A 495 -10.13 6.88 26.75
N ARG A 496 -9.04 6.59 26.03
CA ARG A 496 -8.12 7.61 25.48
C ARG A 496 -7.98 7.54 23.97
N PHE A 497 -7.42 6.46 23.44
CA PHE A 497 -7.22 6.27 22.03
C PHE A 497 -6.92 4.82 21.68
N VAL A 498 -7.05 4.49 20.39
CA VAL A 498 -6.49 3.29 19.78
C VAL A 498 -5.69 3.65 18.54
N SER A 499 -4.69 2.82 18.20
CA SER A 499 -3.96 2.88 16.93
C SER A 499 -4.78 2.24 15.80
N VAL A 500 -4.31 2.38 14.54
CA VAL A 500 -5.01 1.90 13.34
C VAL A 500 -5.40 0.43 13.41
N MET A 501 -4.54 -0.44 13.94
CA MET A 501 -4.80 -1.88 14.02
C MET A 501 -5.63 -2.29 15.25
N ALA A 502 -6.02 -1.38 16.15
CA ALA A 502 -6.79 -1.73 17.34
C ALA A 502 -8.25 -1.29 17.20
N TYR A 503 -9.17 -2.05 17.78
CA TYR A 503 -10.59 -1.73 17.75
C TYR A 503 -10.98 -0.76 18.86
N PRO A 504 -11.71 0.32 18.54
CA PRO A 504 -12.16 1.30 19.51
C PRO A 504 -13.00 0.72 20.66
N ASP A 505 -13.84 -0.27 20.36
CA ASP A 505 -14.74 -0.90 21.34
C ASP A 505 -13.98 -1.66 22.43
N ASP A 506 -12.81 -2.25 22.14
CA ASP A 506 -11.99 -2.97 23.13
C ASP A 506 -11.42 -2.04 24.20
N PHE A 507 -11.33 -0.76 23.92
CA PHE A 507 -10.71 0.25 24.77
C PHE A 507 -11.68 1.33 25.24
N ASP A 508 -12.98 1.16 24.98
CA ASP A 508 -14.02 2.14 25.32
C ASP A 508 -13.67 3.57 24.83
N VAL A 509 -13.24 3.67 23.56
CA VAL A 509 -12.90 4.94 22.90
C VAL A 509 -13.82 5.19 21.71
N VAL A 510 -13.97 6.46 21.33
CA VAL A 510 -14.80 6.85 20.18
C VAL A 510 -13.99 6.88 18.89
N ASN A 511 -12.67 7.11 19.00
CA ASN A 511 -11.82 7.44 17.87
C ASN A 511 -10.57 6.56 17.80
N ARG A 512 -10.23 6.23 16.57
CA ARG A 512 -8.92 5.68 16.19
C ARG A 512 -7.97 6.82 15.82
N LEU A 513 -6.76 6.80 16.38
CA LEU A 513 -5.70 7.67 15.89
C LEU A 513 -5.18 7.14 14.57
N TYR A 514 -4.97 8.02 13.61
CA TYR A 514 -4.41 7.67 12.30
C TYR A 514 -2.91 7.43 12.38
N ARG A 515 -2.54 6.43 13.21
CA ARG A 515 -1.17 5.98 13.45
C ARG A 515 -1.09 4.51 13.77
N PHE A 516 0.00 3.88 13.38
CA PHE A 516 0.40 2.57 13.86
C PHE A 516 1.03 2.67 15.24
N SER A 517 1.03 1.55 15.99
CA SER A 517 1.68 1.49 17.30
C SER A 517 3.20 1.69 17.20
N ASP A 518 3.74 2.53 18.09
CA ASP A 518 5.17 2.87 18.16
C ASP A 518 5.52 3.29 19.58
N PRO A 519 6.25 2.45 20.37
CA PRO A 519 6.62 2.77 21.74
C PRO A 519 7.59 3.96 21.85
N ASN A 520 8.25 4.36 20.75
CA ASN A 520 9.19 5.48 20.73
C ASN A 520 8.51 6.83 20.47
N ARG A 521 7.18 6.86 20.38
CA ARG A 521 6.41 8.08 20.11
C ARG A 521 5.38 8.37 21.19
N ALA A 522 5.09 9.66 21.34
CA ALA A 522 4.04 10.14 22.22
C ALA A 522 2.70 10.23 21.48
N CYS A 523 1.63 9.78 22.13
CA CYS A 523 0.24 10.00 21.81
C CYS A 523 -0.39 10.82 22.94
N GLY A 524 -0.24 12.15 22.84
CA GLY A 524 -0.54 13.06 23.96
C GLY A 524 0.37 12.79 25.16
N PRO A 525 -0.17 12.57 26.36
CA PRO A 525 0.63 12.25 27.56
C PRO A 525 1.04 10.77 27.66
N PHE A 526 0.64 9.92 26.72
CA PHE A 526 0.91 8.48 26.70
C PHE A 526 1.92 8.13 25.62
N VAL A 527 2.52 6.94 25.70
CA VAL A 527 3.25 6.33 24.58
C VAL A 527 2.26 5.73 23.57
N CYS A 528 2.64 5.69 22.29
CA CYS A 528 1.78 5.16 21.25
C CYS A 528 1.88 3.63 21.04
N GLY A 529 2.56 2.91 21.93
CA GLY A 529 2.81 1.47 21.79
C GLY A 529 3.33 0.87 23.07
N ALA A 530 3.74 -0.38 23.02
CA ALA A 530 4.39 -1.11 24.11
C ALA A 530 5.71 -1.72 23.62
N ASP A 531 6.67 -1.81 24.54
CA ASP A 531 8.03 -2.28 24.24
C ASP A 531 7.99 -3.66 23.56
N LYS A 532 8.67 -3.79 22.44
CA LYS A 532 8.78 -5.05 21.68
C LYS A 532 9.41 -6.21 22.47
N GLU A 533 10.20 -5.93 23.49
CA GLU A 533 10.79 -6.93 24.39
C GLU A 533 9.77 -7.48 25.41
N ASP A 534 8.61 -6.83 25.59
CA ASP A 534 7.52 -7.37 26.37
C ASP A 534 6.75 -8.41 25.55
N LEU A 535 7.08 -9.68 25.72
CA LEU A 535 6.49 -10.78 24.97
C LEU A 535 4.96 -10.93 25.18
N GLN A 536 4.41 -10.37 26.26
CA GLN A 536 2.97 -10.47 26.55
C GLN A 536 2.17 -9.28 26.03
N ASN A 537 2.72 -8.07 26.09
CA ASN A 537 2.01 -6.84 25.79
C ASN A 537 2.65 -6.03 24.67
N GLY A 538 3.78 -6.50 24.12
CA GLY A 538 4.51 -5.79 23.07
C GLY A 538 3.60 -5.38 21.91
N ALA A 539 3.70 -4.11 21.49
CA ALA A 539 2.96 -3.53 20.39
C ALA A 539 3.80 -2.44 19.73
N ASP A 540 4.53 -2.81 18.71
CA ASP A 540 5.43 -1.97 17.89
C ASP A 540 5.26 -2.32 16.43
N ALA A 541 4.11 -1.94 15.87
CA ALA A 541 3.79 -2.17 14.47
C ALA A 541 4.77 -1.45 13.52
N VAL A 542 5.28 -0.29 13.93
CA VAL A 542 6.22 0.49 13.10
C VAL A 542 7.53 -0.26 12.92
N SER A 543 8.10 -0.86 13.97
CA SER A 543 9.30 -1.69 13.83
C SER A 543 9.05 -2.91 12.96
N SER A 544 7.89 -3.56 13.08
CA SER A 544 7.51 -4.68 12.24
C SER A 544 7.39 -4.29 10.76
N LEU A 545 6.67 -3.19 10.46
CA LEU A 545 6.49 -2.69 9.10
C LEU A 545 7.82 -2.33 8.41
N LYS A 546 8.79 -1.80 9.16
CA LYS A 546 10.12 -1.52 8.62
C LYS A 546 10.86 -2.77 8.18
N LEU A 547 10.67 -3.90 8.87
CA LEU A 547 11.28 -5.19 8.50
C LEU A 547 10.61 -5.85 7.30
N THR A 548 9.30 -5.64 7.09
CA THR A 548 8.55 -6.35 6.04
C THR A 548 8.36 -5.54 4.75
N LYS A 549 8.42 -4.20 4.80
CA LYS A 549 8.09 -3.32 3.69
C LYS A 549 8.86 -3.61 2.40
N HIS A 550 10.18 -3.84 2.49
CA HIS A 550 11.04 -4.05 1.33
C HIS A 550 10.89 -5.44 0.71
N GLN A 551 10.44 -6.41 1.50
CA GLN A 551 10.12 -7.74 1.01
C GLN A 551 8.83 -7.70 0.19
N VAL A 552 7.82 -6.98 0.69
CA VAL A 552 6.51 -6.86 0.02
C VAL A 552 6.61 -6.03 -1.26
N GLU A 553 7.37 -4.91 -1.30
CA GLU A 553 7.53 -4.11 -2.53
C GLU A 553 8.23 -4.87 -3.68
N GLN A 554 8.77 -6.06 -3.39
CA GLN A 554 9.46 -6.90 -4.38
C GLN A 554 8.65 -8.12 -4.83
N TYR A 555 7.40 -8.26 -4.39
CA TYR A 555 6.55 -9.37 -4.83
C TYR A 555 6.38 -9.42 -6.34
N TYR A 556 6.25 -8.25 -6.97
CA TYR A 556 6.18 -8.11 -8.42
C TYR A 556 7.04 -6.94 -8.90
N PRO A 557 7.79 -7.10 -10.01
CA PRO A 557 8.60 -6.01 -10.57
C PRO A 557 7.72 -4.81 -10.90
N SER A 558 7.97 -3.69 -10.26
CA SER A 558 7.24 -2.44 -10.47
C SER A 558 7.28 -2.00 -11.94
N GLN A 559 6.22 -1.38 -12.43
CA GLN A 559 6.24 -0.74 -13.76
C GLN A 559 7.35 0.32 -13.88
N GLU A 560 7.69 0.98 -12.79
CA GLU A 560 8.79 1.94 -12.76
C GLU A 560 10.13 1.36 -13.17
N GLU A 561 10.41 0.13 -12.77
CA GLU A 561 11.67 -0.55 -13.10
C GLU A 561 11.79 -0.86 -14.58
N ARG A 562 10.67 -0.94 -15.28
CA ARG A 562 10.60 -1.12 -16.73
C ARG A 562 10.90 0.16 -17.52
N ILE A 563 10.88 1.34 -16.87
CA ILE A 563 11.28 2.60 -17.49
C ILE A 563 12.80 2.74 -17.38
N ALA A 564 13.49 2.49 -18.47
CA ALA A 564 14.95 2.68 -18.51
C ALA A 564 15.31 4.15 -18.28
N THR A 565 16.14 4.40 -17.28
CA THR A 565 16.67 5.74 -17.00
C THR A 565 18.04 5.94 -17.62
N SER A 566 18.39 7.17 -17.92
CA SER A 566 19.72 7.59 -18.34
C SER A 566 20.36 8.52 -17.32
N LYS A 567 21.68 8.70 -17.44
CA LYS A 567 22.39 9.75 -16.71
C LYS A 567 21.75 11.10 -17.02
N ALA A 568 21.69 11.96 -16.01
CA ALA A 568 21.16 13.29 -16.14
C ALA A 568 22.28 14.34 -16.19
N PHE A 569 21.98 15.46 -16.83
CA PHE A 569 22.84 16.63 -16.91
C PHE A 569 22.08 17.86 -16.46
N SER A 570 22.69 18.64 -15.61
CA SER A 570 22.24 19.98 -15.28
C SER A 570 22.88 21.00 -16.21
N MET A 571 22.09 21.96 -16.66
CA MET A 571 22.63 23.10 -17.45
C MET A 571 23.61 23.96 -16.65
N LYS A 572 23.59 23.90 -15.33
CA LYS A 572 24.48 24.68 -14.45
C LYS A 572 25.74 23.92 -14.04
N SER A 573 25.62 22.64 -13.72
CA SER A 573 26.66 21.85 -13.06
C SER A 573 27.22 20.69 -13.91
N GLY A 574 26.72 20.49 -15.13
CA GLY A 574 27.16 19.36 -15.96
C GLY A 574 26.51 18.05 -15.56
N GLN A 575 27.24 16.94 -15.60
CA GLN A 575 26.70 15.64 -15.20
C GLN A 575 26.35 15.63 -13.70
N VAL A 576 25.16 15.16 -13.38
CA VAL A 576 24.62 15.06 -12.00
C VAL A 576 24.21 13.62 -11.70
N PRO A 577 24.19 13.20 -10.42
CA PRO A 577 23.78 11.83 -10.04
C PRO A 577 22.29 11.55 -10.20
N ALA A 578 21.46 12.54 -10.53
CA ALA A 578 20.06 12.32 -10.86
C ALA A 578 19.91 11.32 -12.03
N LYS A 579 18.81 10.56 -12.06
CA LYS A 579 18.44 9.68 -13.16
C LYS A 579 17.09 10.11 -13.71
N ILE A 580 16.96 10.09 -15.03
CA ILE A 580 15.72 10.50 -15.70
C ILE A 580 15.45 9.59 -16.89
N GLY A 581 14.21 9.25 -17.13
CA GLY A 581 13.79 8.39 -18.24
C GLY A 581 12.35 8.63 -18.63
N VAL A 582 11.92 7.97 -19.70
CA VAL A 582 10.53 7.96 -20.15
C VAL A 582 10.21 6.60 -20.74
N GLY A 583 8.97 6.17 -20.60
CA GLY A 583 8.42 4.96 -21.22
C GLY A 583 7.08 5.26 -21.87
N ALA A 584 6.73 4.44 -22.86
CA ALA A 584 5.42 4.46 -23.52
C ALA A 584 4.64 3.19 -23.17
N TYR A 585 3.35 3.33 -22.86
CA TYR A 585 2.47 2.20 -22.55
C TYR A 585 1.06 2.45 -23.09
N SER A 586 0.31 1.37 -23.35
CA SER A 586 -1.09 1.46 -23.72
C SER A 586 -1.97 1.53 -22.46
N PRO A 587 -3.02 2.40 -22.44
CA PRO A 587 -3.97 2.50 -21.29
C PRO A 587 -4.71 1.18 -21.01
N ASP A 588 -4.81 0.30 -22.01
CA ASP A 588 -5.40 -1.04 -21.91
C ASP A 588 -4.58 -2.03 -21.06
N GLY A 589 -3.47 -1.57 -20.49
CA GLY A 589 -2.65 -2.37 -19.60
C GLY A 589 -1.60 -3.26 -20.27
N ALA A 590 -1.31 -3.05 -21.57
CA ALA A 590 -0.27 -3.83 -22.27
C ALA A 590 1.18 -3.58 -21.78
N GLY A 591 1.36 -2.72 -20.76
CA GLY A 591 2.65 -2.39 -20.17
C GLY A 591 3.56 -1.55 -21.08
N PHE A 592 4.75 -1.24 -20.60
CA PHE A 592 5.73 -0.47 -21.36
C PHE A 592 6.31 -1.29 -22.51
N LYS A 593 6.23 -0.72 -23.73
CA LYS A 593 6.76 -1.35 -24.94
C LYS A 593 7.38 -0.33 -25.89
N LYS A 594 8.06 -0.81 -26.93
CA LYS A 594 8.77 0.02 -27.90
C LYS A 594 8.19 -0.06 -29.32
N VAL A 595 7.19 -0.88 -29.54
CA VAL A 595 6.50 -1.03 -30.82
C VAL A 595 5.00 -0.99 -30.55
N PHE A 596 4.30 -0.12 -31.22
CA PHE A 596 2.85 0.07 -31.12
C PHE A 596 2.20 -0.07 -32.50
N SER A 597 0.98 -0.62 -32.53
CA SER A 597 0.13 -0.51 -33.70
C SER A 597 -0.40 0.92 -33.84
N VAL A 598 -0.61 1.38 -35.06
CA VAL A 598 -1.22 2.68 -35.32
C VAL A 598 -2.63 2.82 -34.74
N GLU A 599 -3.30 1.71 -34.50
CA GLU A 599 -4.66 1.65 -33.91
C GLU A 599 -4.66 1.78 -32.39
N GLU A 600 -3.48 1.75 -31.75
CA GLU A 600 -3.38 1.85 -30.30
C GLU A 600 -3.40 3.30 -29.83
N THR A 601 -3.97 3.48 -28.65
CA THR A 601 -3.81 4.68 -27.83
C THR A 601 -2.61 4.48 -26.90
N ILE A 602 -1.80 5.52 -26.68
CA ILE A 602 -0.63 5.44 -25.81
C ILE A 602 -0.53 6.59 -24.82
N ASN A 603 0.09 6.29 -23.70
CA ASN A 603 0.55 7.24 -22.70
C ASN A 603 2.08 7.30 -22.67
N LEU A 604 2.64 8.48 -22.35
CA LEU A 604 4.07 8.66 -22.09
C LEU A 604 4.28 9.05 -20.64
N ARG A 605 4.99 8.19 -19.90
CA ARG A 605 5.31 8.38 -18.48
C ARG A 605 6.78 8.70 -18.28
N MET A 606 7.06 9.80 -17.59
CA MET A 606 8.40 10.22 -17.22
C MET A 606 8.72 9.71 -15.80
N LYS A 607 9.92 9.16 -15.61
CA LYS A 607 10.48 8.78 -14.32
C LYS A 607 11.63 9.71 -13.96
N ILE A 608 11.61 10.26 -12.74
CA ILE A 608 12.68 11.11 -12.20
C ILE A 608 13.14 10.53 -10.86
N SER A 609 14.45 10.29 -10.73
CA SER A 609 15.12 10.11 -9.45
C SER A 609 16.00 11.36 -9.26
N PRO A 610 15.58 12.34 -8.45
CA PRO A 610 16.22 13.65 -8.38
C PRO A 610 17.48 13.65 -7.53
N LEU A 611 18.13 14.82 -7.42
CA LEU A 611 19.14 15.07 -6.41
C LEU A 611 18.50 15.16 -5.02
N PRO A 612 19.14 14.70 -3.94
CA PRO A 612 18.59 14.74 -2.58
C PRO A 612 18.14 16.13 -2.14
N ASP A 613 18.91 17.17 -2.51
CA ASP A 613 18.61 18.58 -2.18
C ASP A 613 17.45 19.19 -2.99
N GLN A 614 16.93 18.48 -3.97
CA GLN A 614 15.78 18.90 -4.79
C GLN A 614 14.47 18.28 -4.32
N ILE A 615 14.52 17.23 -3.49
CA ILE A 615 13.32 16.57 -2.95
C ILE A 615 12.52 17.57 -2.10
N GLY A 616 11.20 17.55 -2.25
CA GLY A 616 10.29 18.46 -1.56
C GLY A 616 10.19 19.87 -2.21
N ARG A 617 10.91 20.14 -3.31
CA ARG A 617 10.90 21.44 -3.99
C ARG A 617 10.05 21.39 -5.26
N SER A 618 9.57 22.56 -5.69
CA SER A 618 8.69 22.67 -6.86
C SER A 618 9.47 22.59 -8.17
N TYR A 619 8.92 21.82 -9.10
CA TYR A 619 9.45 21.68 -10.46
C TYR A 619 8.36 21.67 -11.52
N ILE A 620 8.73 21.84 -12.78
CA ILE A 620 7.88 21.61 -13.96
C ILE A 620 8.53 20.59 -14.89
N PRO A 621 7.74 19.64 -15.46
CA PRO A 621 8.25 18.69 -16.44
C PRO A 621 8.35 19.31 -17.83
N HIS A 622 9.30 18.82 -18.64
CA HIS A 622 9.43 19.14 -20.05
C HIS A 622 9.63 17.88 -20.87
N MET A 623 8.97 17.79 -22.00
CA MET A 623 9.12 16.68 -22.95
C MET A 623 9.28 17.20 -24.38
N VAL A 624 10.26 16.62 -25.07
CA VAL A 624 10.59 16.95 -26.46
C VAL A 624 10.59 15.67 -27.28
N ILE A 625 9.95 15.71 -28.46
CA ILE A 625 9.85 14.58 -29.39
C ILE A 625 10.61 14.92 -30.67
N LEU A 626 11.53 14.05 -31.03
CA LEU A 626 12.26 14.12 -32.32
C LEU A 626 11.66 13.06 -33.28
N SER A 627 11.05 13.53 -34.34
CA SER A 627 10.50 12.68 -35.41
C SER A 627 11.40 12.76 -36.65
N GLY A 628 11.90 11.60 -37.10
CA GLY A 628 12.85 11.52 -38.19
C GLY A 628 14.20 12.19 -37.86
N LYS A 629 14.83 12.83 -38.87
CA LYS A 629 16.18 13.37 -38.69
C LYS A 629 16.24 14.81 -38.15
N GLN A 630 15.15 15.59 -38.19
CA GLN A 630 15.23 17.03 -37.91
C GLN A 630 13.94 17.70 -37.39
N LYS A 631 12.83 17.01 -37.23
CA LYS A 631 11.59 17.65 -36.76
C LYS A 631 11.47 17.54 -35.25
N LEU A 632 11.60 18.66 -34.58
CA LEU A 632 11.45 18.80 -33.14
C LEU A 632 10.03 19.26 -32.80
N PHE A 633 9.47 18.63 -31.80
CA PHE A 633 8.19 19.00 -31.19
C PHE A 633 8.37 19.08 -29.68
N GLN A 634 7.59 19.93 -29.06
CA GLN A 634 7.47 20.01 -27.59
C GLN A 634 6.05 19.65 -27.18
N VAL A 635 5.91 19.09 -26.00
CA VAL A 635 4.63 18.81 -25.40
C VAL A 635 4.24 20.00 -24.53
N THR A 636 3.02 20.49 -24.69
CA THR A 636 2.48 21.62 -23.90
C THR A 636 1.89 21.12 -22.58
N GLU A 637 1.57 22.02 -21.68
CA GLU A 637 0.91 21.73 -20.39
C GLU A 637 -0.43 21.00 -20.54
N SER A 638 -1.14 21.23 -21.65
CA SER A 638 -2.37 20.52 -21.99
C SER A 638 -2.15 19.15 -22.66
N GLY A 639 -0.90 18.67 -22.76
CA GLY A 639 -0.56 17.41 -23.41
C GLY A 639 -0.52 17.48 -24.95
N GLN A 640 -0.74 18.66 -25.55
CA GLN A 640 -0.70 18.82 -27.03
C GLN A 640 0.74 18.87 -27.54
N VAL A 641 0.94 18.30 -28.73
CA VAL A 641 2.24 18.30 -29.42
C VAL A 641 2.33 19.48 -30.37
N ALA A 642 3.28 20.39 -30.14
CA ALA A 642 3.52 21.59 -30.94
C ALA A 642 4.93 21.58 -31.56
N ALA A 643 5.09 22.15 -32.75
CA ALA A 643 6.42 22.29 -33.34
C ALA A 643 7.34 23.16 -32.45
N TRP A 644 8.63 22.78 -32.34
CA TRP A 644 9.62 23.48 -31.54
C TRP A 644 10.83 23.86 -32.38
N ASP A 645 11.33 25.07 -32.15
CA ASP A 645 12.50 25.64 -32.85
C ASP A 645 13.85 25.17 -32.30
N GLY A 646 13.84 24.42 -31.17
CA GLY A 646 15.04 23.94 -30.49
C GLY A 646 15.69 24.94 -29.53
N ALA A 647 15.13 26.12 -29.36
CA ALA A 647 15.68 27.12 -28.45
C ALA A 647 15.13 26.90 -27.02
N LEU A 648 15.99 26.87 -26.01
CA LEU A 648 15.56 26.68 -24.61
C LEU A 648 14.67 27.81 -24.09
N SER A 649 14.75 29.00 -24.68
CA SER A 649 13.90 30.15 -24.34
C SER A 649 12.44 29.98 -24.79
N THR A 650 12.17 29.08 -25.74
CA THR A 650 10.83 28.77 -26.28
C THR A 650 10.32 27.42 -25.78
N LEU A 651 11.09 26.72 -24.93
CA LEU A 651 10.69 25.44 -24.34
C LEU A 651 9.60 25.68 -23.30
N VAL A 652 8.40 25.14 -23.55
CA VAL A 652 7.25 25.25 -22.65
C VAL A 652 7.18 24.12 -21.65
N ALA A 653 6.44 24.33 -20.57
CA ALA A 653 6.10 23.27 -19.61
C ALA A 653 5.26 22.20 -20.29
N SER A 654 5.50 20.94 -19.94
CA SER A 654 4.71 19.78 -20.38
C SER A 654 3.72 19.27 -19.32
N GLY A 655 3.49 20.06 -18.29
CA GLY A 655 2.55 19.80 -17.22
C GLY A 655 2.61 20.89 -16.17
N PRO A 656 1.67 20.92 -15.22
CA PRO A 656 1.65 21.90 -14.15
C PRO A 656 2.85 21.75 -13.20
N PRO A 657 3.13 22.78 -12.38
CA PRO A 657 4.09 22.69 -11.28
C PRO A 657 3.74 21.55 -10.32
N ARG A 658 4.75 20.80 -9.88
CA ARG A 658 4.63 19.67 -8.96
C ARG A 658 5.71 19.73 -7.89
N ILE A 659 5.51 19.03 -6.78
CA ILE A 659 6.56 18.82 -5.77
C ILE A 659 7.36 17.57 -6.15
N LEU A 660 8.68 17.69 -6.13
CA LEU A 660 9.59 16.62 -6.53
C LEU A 660 9.73 15.60 -5.39
N ALA A 661 9.21 14.41 -5.61
CA ALA A 661 9.36 13.28 -4.71
C ALA A 661 10.71 12.57 -4.95
N GLN A 662 11.15 11.74 -4.02
CA GLN A 662 12.37 10.91 -4.15
C GLN A 662 12.34 10.05 -5.42
N ARG A 663 11.16 9.52 -5.77
CA ARG A 663 10.86 8.92 -7.07
C ARG A 663 9.61 9.62 -7.61
N ALA A 664 9.72 10.32 -8.73
CA ALA A 664 8.58 10.97 -9.35
C ALA A 664 8.22 10.28 -10.65
N LEU A 665 6.96 9.87 -10.76
CA LEU A 665 6.33 9.36 -11.98
C LEU A 665 5.32 10.37 -12.48
N VAL A 666 5.44 10.76 -13.75
CA VAL A 666 4.59 11.78 -14.34
C VAL A 666 4.07 11.31 -15.69
N ASP A 667 2.77 11.13 -15.83
CA ASP A 667 2.14 10.97 -17.13
C ASP A 667 2.09 12.34 -17.80
N VAL A 668 3.01 12.54 -18.75
CA VAL A 668 3.14 13.82 -19.48
C VAL A 668 2.18 13.86 -20.66
N ILE A 669 1.96 12.74 -21.29
CA ILE A 669 0.99 12.55 -22.37
C ILE A 669 0.04 11.44 -21.99
N LYS A 670 -1.26 11.68 -22.16
CA LYS A 670 -2.31 10.69 -21.92
C LYS A 670 -3.18 10.55 -23.15
N ASP A 671 -3.60 9.32 -23.43
CA ASP A 671 -4.64 8.96 -24.38
C ASP A 671 -4.39 9.48 -25.81
N ILE A 672 -3.14 9.44 -26.28
CA ILE A 672 -2.83 9.78 -27.66
C ILE A 672 -3.25 8.63 -28.58
N ASP A 673 -4.25 8.89 -29.41
CA ASP A 673 -4.58 8.07 -30.57
C ASP A 673 -3.51 8.27 -31.65
N LEU A 674 -2.75 7.21 -31.93
CA LEU A 674 -1.59 7.29 -32.83
C LEU A 674 -2.00 7.53 -34.29
N GLN A 675 -3.15 7.03 -34.71
CA GLN A 675 -3.69 7.24 -36.05
C GLN A 675 -4.10 8.69 -36.26
N SER A 676 -4.90 9.23 -35.35
CA SER A 676 -5.35 10.63 -35.38
C SER A 676 -4.17 11.62 -35.27
N ALA A 677 -3.11 11.23 -34.56
CA ALA A 677 -1.88 12.02 -34.47
C ALA A 677 -0.98 11.95 -35.74
N GLY A 678 -1.34 11.13 -36.74
CA GLY A 678 -0.58 11.00 -37.99
C GLY A 678 0.80 10.35 -37.81
N LEU A 679 0.92 9.44 -36.85
CA LEU A 679 2.19 8.80 -36.48
C LEU A 679 2.43 7.46 -37.18
N THR A 680 1.67 7.12 -38.20
CA THR A 680 1.82 5.88 -38.98
C THR A 680 3.24 5.72 -39.53
N ASP A 681 3.83 4.56 -39.33
CA ASP A 681 5.18 4.17 -39.76
C ASP A 681 6.27 5.16 -39.33
N LYS A 682 6.18 5.69 -38.12
CA LYS A 682 7.15 6.61 -37.56
C LYS A 682 7.98 5.96 -36.47
N LYS A 683 9.27 6.30 -36.47
CA LYS A 683 10.16 6.13 -35.31
C LYS A 683 10.29 7.47 -34.61
N LEU A 684 10.01 7.48 -33.32
CA LEU A 684 10.02 8.65 -32.48
C LEU A 684 11.09 8.50 -31.39
N ASN A 685 11.78 9.60 -31.08
CA ASN A 685 12.73 9.68 -29.98
C ASN A 685 12.24 10.74 -29.00
N VAL A 686 12.00 10.34 -27.77
CA VAL A 686 11.46 11.20 -26.72
C VAL A 686 12.55 11.55 -25.72
N PHE A 687 12.75 12.83 -25.51
CA PHE A 687 13.67 13.39 -24.51
C PHE A 687 12.87 14.04 -23.39
N VAL A 688 13.34 13.91 -22.17
CA VAL A 688 12.67 14.46 -20.99
C VAL A 688 13.62 15.29 -20.13
N ALA A 689 13.05 16.30 -19.50
CA ALA A 689 13.74 17.19 -18.58
C ALA A 689 12.78 17.66 -17.49
N TYR A 690 13.34 18.18 -16.39
CA TYR A 690 12.57 18.95 -15.41
C TYR A 690 13.30 20.23 -15.05
N ARG A 691 12.53 21.27 -14.72
CA ARG A 691 13.07 22.57 -14.31
C ARG A 691 12.63 22.89 -12.90
N MET A 692 13.61 23.15 -12.03
CA MET A 692 13.35 23.63 -10.67
C MET A 692 12.81 25.06 -10.72
N LEU A 693 11.69 25.34 -10.05
CA LEU A 693 11.05 26.66 -10.14
C LEU A 693 11.80 27.75 -9.39
N ASP A 694 12.40 27.41 -8.26
CA ASP A 694 13.13 28.35 -7.39
C ASP A 694 14.52 28.74 -7.93
N THR A 695 15.24 27.80 -8.56
CA THR A 695 16.59 28.04 -9.09
C THR A 695 16.62 28.26 -10.59
N GLY A 696 15.54 27.92 -11.32
CA GLY A 696 15.48 27.88 -12.76
C GLY A 696 16.38 26.81 -13.39
N GLU A 697 16.98 25.92 -12.59
CA GLU A 697 17.86 24.86 -13.05
C GLU A 697 17.10 23.86 -13.90
N LEU A 698 17.62 23.58 -15.11
CA LEU A 698 17.09 22.55 -16.01
C LEU A 698 17.97 21.31 -15.93
N VAL A 699 17.37 20.18 -15.58
CA VAL A 699 17.99 18.86 -15.54
C VAL A 699 17.34 17.99 -16.62
N TYR A 700 18.15 17.34 -17.47
CA TYR A 700 17.67 16.59 -18.62
C TYR A 700 18.38 15.25 -18.78
N GLY A 701 17.67 14.26 -19.34
CA GLY A 701 18.22 12.96 -19.71
C GLY A 701 19.00 13.02 -21.03
N VAL A 702 20.17 12.39 -21.09
CA VAL A 702 21.02 12.41 -22.29
C VAL A 702 20.64 11.39 -23.35
N SER A 703 19.92 10.35 -22.97
CA SER A 703 19.48 9.29 -23.89
C SER A 703 17.98 9.37 -24.12
N PRO A 704 17.53 9.41 -25.39
CA PRO A 704 16.12 9.36 -25.69
C PRO A 704 15.54 7.96 -25.48
N PHE A 705 14.27 7.90 -25.13
CA PHE A 705 13.46 6.72 -25.32
C PHE A 705 12.98 6.67 -26.77
N SER A 706 13.24 5.55 -27.45
CA SER A 706 12.83 5.36 -28.84
C SER A 706 11.72 4.32 -28.96
N PHE A 707 10.64 4.67 -29.64
CA PHE A 707 9.58 3.73 -30.02
C PHE A 707 9.16 3.88 -31.46
N SER A 708 8.52 2.85 -32.00
CA SER A 708 8.05 2.79 -33.39
C SER A 708 6.54 2.56 -33.42
N VAL A 709 5.88 3.23 -34.34
CA VAL A 709 4.48 2.99 -34.67
C VAL A 709 4.43 2.30 -36.03
N THR A 710 3.73 1.19 -36.10
CA THR A 710 3.62 0.36 -37.33
C THR A 710 2.16 0.21 -37.74
N THR A 711 1.92 0.07 -39.03
CA THR A 711 0.65 -0.45 -39.54
C THR A 711 0.58 -1.95 -39.27
N PRO A 712 -0.62 -2.49 -38.98
CA PRO A 712 -0.82 -3.93 -38.78
C PRO A 712 -0.34 -4.78 -39.95
#